data_bf3d96ddeb0234f948cbd6f31ed08489
#
_entry.id   bf3d96ddeb0234f948cbd6f31ed08489
#
_cell.length_a   1.000
_cell.length_b   1.000
_cell.length_c   1.000
_cell.angle_alpha   90.00
_cell.angle_beta   90.00
_cell.angle_gamma   90.00
#
_symmetry.space_group_name_H-M   'P 1'
#
loop_
_entity.id
_entity.type
_entity.pdbx_description
1 polymer ?
#
loop_
_entity_poly.entity_id
_entity_poly.type
_entity_poly.pdbx_seq_one_letter_code
_entity_poly.pdbx_strand_id
1 'polypeptide(L)'
;MTSAEIREAFLSYFESQGHTRVASSSLVPANDPTLLFTNAGMNQFKDCFLGLEKRDYVRAVSSQKCVRAGGKHNDLDNVGYTARHHTFFEMLGNFSFGDYFKRDAIKFAWDFLTGEAWLALPKDKLYATVYHTDDEAFDIWNKEIGLDASRIIRIGDNKGGQYASDNFWAMGDTGPCGPCSEIFFDHGDHIWGGLPGTPEEDGDRFIEIWNNVFMQFNRTSDGVLHPLPAPSVDTGMGLERISAVLQHVNSNYEIDLFQHLLKAAAEIIGLDTAALEAEASEKGTPVQYPASLKVVADHARSCSFLIADGVNPSNEGRGYVLRRIIRRAVRHGNKLGATGSFFHKMLQPLIEVMGQAYPELEAQKARIEAQLLKEEEQFAKTLEQGLKLLEGELAQLKGSVIPGEVVFKLYDTYGFPTDLTADIARERDLTIDEAGFEVEMAAQRQRARDAGKFAIDYNSVVKVEGETQFDGYDATVGEGQIIAIYKDGEQVDEVVEGDEALIVLNQTPFYAESGGQIGDTGIFKNDTGIFEVQDTKKSGGAFVHQGIVTVGSIKLAQNVEATVKADIRAATARNHSATHLLHAALRQILGEHVQQKGSLVASDILRFDFANDQPVSFEQLQEIERLVNAEVIANTAVSTELLDIESAKAKGAMMLFGEKYGDEVRVLSMGSIIEEKNFSIELCGGIHVKRTGDIGLFKITSEGGVAAGVRRIEAVTGTKAIEITQKADRDINTINGLLKAQKDQTLEKVEALVDTTSSLQKQIEQLNQKLASFQAAELLSQVQTLAGRQTLITTVQNMDAKSLRNLHDGVKSKLENAVIVLAGVEGDKVSLIASVAKDFTASIKAGDIIKHLATELGGKGGGKPDLAQGGAPLNEKFATVMADLTAWLEAK
;
A
#
# COMPACT_ATOMS: atom_id res chain seq x y z
N MET A 1 2.54 -40.34 -5.66
CA MET A 1 1.75 -39.39 -6.49
C MET A 1 2.34 -38.00 -6.29
N THR A 2 2.48 -37.22 -7.35
CA THR A 2 2.83 -35.80 -7.28
C THR A 2 1.66 -34.95 -6.78
N SER A 3 1.91 -33.77 -6.28
CA SER A 3 0.86 -32.85 -5.85
C SER A 3 -0.13 -32.53 -7.00
N ALA A 4 0.36 -32.44 -8.25
CA ALA A 4 -0.48 -32.24 -9.44
C ALA A 4 -1.39 -33.44 -9.71
N GLU A 5 -0.88 -34.66 -9.59
CA GLU A 5 -1.67 -35.91 -9.76
C GLU A 5 -2.73 -36.06 -8.65
N ILE A 6 -2.42 -35.66 -7.42
CA ILE A 6 -3.37 -35.72 -6.30
C ILE A 6 -4.51 -34.73 -6.52
N ARG A 7 -4.22 -33.49 -6.97
CA ARG A 7 -5.22 -32.50 -7.32
C ARG A 7 -6.17 -33.04 -8.40
N GLU A 8 -5.61 -33.60 -9.47
CA GLU A 8 -6.41 -34.14 -10.56
C GLU A 8 -7.22 -35.37 -10.16
N ALA A 9 -6.64 -36.27 -9.33
CA ALA A 9 -7.36 -37.42 -8.80
C ALA A 9 -8.59 -37.01 -7.97
N PHE A 10 -8.46 -35.97 -7.13
CA PHE A 10 -9.57 -35.45 -6.36
C PHE A 10 -10.68 -34.87 -7.25
N LEU A 11 -10.32 -34.03 -8.20
CA LEU A 11 -11.29 -33.44 -9.12
C LEU A 11 -12.02 -34.53 -9.95
N SER A 12 -11.26 -35.46 -10.51
CA SER A 12 -11.81 -36.56 -11.32
C SER A 12 -12.67 -37.52 -10.53
N TYR A 13 -12.29 -37.82 -9.26
CA TYR A 13 -13.12 -38.65 -8.38
C TYR A 13 -14.51 -38.03 -8.21
N PHE A 14 -14.58 -36.78 -7.80
CA PHE A 14 -15.86 -36.13 -7.55
C PHE A 14 -16.65 -35.86 -8.82
N GLU A 15 -16.00 -35.59 -9.96
CA GLU A 15 -16.70 -35.58 -11.28
C GLU A 15 -17.37 -36.92 -11.53
N SER A 16 -16.71 -38.04 -11.23
CA SER A 16 -17.30 -39.40 -11.36
C SER A 16 -18.52 -39.62 -10.43
N GLN A 17 -18.60 -38.85 -9.33
CA GLN A 17 -19.71 -38.83 -8.39
C GLN A 17 -20.79 -37.77 -8.74
N GLY A 18 -20.73 -37.18 -9.93
CA GLY A 18 -21.71 -36.23 -10.44
C GLY A 18 -21.54 -34.79 -9.96
N HIS A 19 -20.35 -34.42 -9.51
CA HIS A 19 -20.03 -33.04 -9.17
C HIS A 19 -19.57 -32.27 -10.42
N THR A 20 -19.95 -31.02 -10.51
CA THR A 20 -19.45 -30.11 -11.54
C THR A 20 -18.09 -29.56 -11.09
N ARG A 21 -17.07 -29.69 -11.96
CA ARG A 21 -15.76 -29.06 -11.72
C ARG A 21 -15.87 -27.56 -11.88
N VAL A 22 -15.58 -26.82 -10.82
CA VAL A 22 -15.64 -25.37 -10.76
C VAL A 22 -14.21 -24.83 -10.58
N ALA A 23 -13.84 -23.85 -11.40
CA ALA A 23 -12.54 -23.20 -11.28
C ALA A 23 -12.38 -22.50 -9.94
N SER A 24 -11.12 -22.36 -9.50
CA SER A 24 -10.78 -21.53 -8.33
C SER A 24 -11.26 -20.09 -8.52
N SER A 25 -11.95 -19.55 -7.55
CA SER A 25 -12.27 -18.12 -7.53
C SER A 25 -11.03 -17.27 -7.22
N SER A 26 -11.15 -15.96 -7.45
CA SER A 26 -10.12 -15.00 -7.08
C SER A 26 -9.83 -15.03 -5.58
N LEU A 27 -8.58 -14.77 -5.22
CA LEU A 27 -8.17 -14.54 -3.83
C LEU A 27 -8.78 -13.26 -3.23
N VAL A 28 -9.32 -12.38 -4.08
CA VAL A 28 -10.04 -11.18 -3.67
C VAL A 28 -11.54 -11.48 -3.69
N PRO A 29 -12.18 -11.67 -2.52
CA PRO A 29 -13.61 -11.95 -2.46
C PRO A 29 -14.44 -10.81 -3.05
N ALA A 30 -15.31 -11.11 -4.02
CA ALA A 30 -16.13 -10.08 -4.67
C ALA A 30 -17.28 -9.57 -3.78
N ASN A 31 -17.89 -10.46 -2.97
CA ASN A 31 -19.15 -10.20 -2.28
C ASN A 31 -19.05 -10.23 -0.75
N ASP A 32 -17.82 -10.27 -0.18
CA ASP A 32 -17.66 -10.29 1.28
C ASP A 32 -16.64 -9.24 1.76
N PRO A 33 -17.09 -8.05 2.20
CA PRO A 33 -16.21 -7.01 2.71
C PRO A 33 -15.57 -7.34 4.06
N THR A 34 -16.03 -8.40 4.76
CA THR A 34 -15.49 -8.82 6.05
C THR A 34 -14.22 -9.67 5.89
N LEU A 35 -13.96 -10.21 4.71
CA LEU A 35 -12.79 -11.01 4.38
C LEU A 35 -11.76 -10.20 3.59
N LEU A 36 -10.51 -10.23 4.04
CA LEU A 36 -9.40 -9.68 3.27
C LEU A 36 -9.11 -10.52 2.03
N PHE A 37 -9.06 -11.84 2.20
CA PHE A 37 -8.76 -12.79 1.14
C PHE A 37 -9.68 -14.01 1.23
N THR A 38 -9.83 -14.71 0.11
CA THR A 38 -10.44 -16.03 0.07
C THR A 38 -9.60 -16.99 0.92
N ASN A 39 -10.17 -17.51 1.99
CA ASN A 39 -9.49 -18.31 3.01
C ASN A 39 -10.04 -19.74 3.15
N ALA A 40 -11.09 -20.08 2.37
CA ALA A 40 -11.73 -21.39 2.34
C ALA A 40 -12.40 -21.65 0.99
N GLY A 41 -12.58 -22.94 0.64
CA GLY A 41 -13.20 -23.37 -0.60
C GLY A 41 -14.64 -22.91 -0.78
N MET A 42 -15.37 -22.79 0.33
CA MET A 42 -16.77 -22.41 0.34
C MET A 42 -17.03 -20.93 0.04
N ASN A 43 -16.00 -20.04 0.09
CA ASN A 43 -16.23 -18.60 -0.04
C ASN A 43 -16.97 -18.22 -1.34
N GLN A 44 -16.63 -18.87 -2.46
CA GLN A 44 -17.31 -18.63 -3.75
C GLN A 44 -18.75 -19.19 -3.82
N PHE A 45 -19.16 -20.01 -2.85
CA PHE A 45 -20.47 -20.67 -2.80
C PHE A 45 -21.34 -20.18 -1.65
N LYS A 46 -20.92 -19.15 -0.91
CA LYS A 46 -21.64 -18.62 0.26
C LYS A 46 -23.11 -18.35 -0.04
N ASP A 47 -23.39 -17.69 -1.14
CA ASP A 47 -24.74 -17.30 -1.54
C ASP A 47 -25.58 -18.52 -1.98
N CYS A 48 -24.93 -19.57 -2.52
CA CYS A 48 -25.59 -20.84 -2.81
C CYS A 48 -26.07 -21.54 -1.53
N PHE A 49 -25.23 -21.58 -0.47
CA PHE A 49 -25.61 -22.15 0.84
C PHE A 49 -26.75 -21.38 1.52
N LEU A 50 -26.77 -20.06 1.35
CA LEU A 50 -27.84 -19.19 1.88
C LEU A 50 -29.11 -19.24 1.03
N GLY A 51 -29.09 -19.89 -0.14
CA GLY A 51 -30.21 -19.92 -1.09
C GLY A 51 -30.46 -18.60 -1.83
N LEU A 52 -29.48 -17.68 -1.77
CA LEU A 52 -29.54 -16.38 -2.44
C LEU A 52 -29.11 -16.47 -3.91
N GLU A 53 -28.29 -17.45 -4.24
CA GLU A 53 -27.83 -17.74 -5.61
C GLU A 53 -28.24 -19.16 -6.02
N LYS A 54 -28.71 -19.35 -7.27
CA LYS A 54 -28.95 -20.65 -7.89
C LYS A 54 -28.02 -20.84 -9.07
N ARG A 55 -27.36 -22.00 -9.11
CA ARG A 55 -26.49 -22.40 -10.21
C ARG A 55 -27.10 -23.58 -10.95
N ASP A 56 -26.61 -23.90 -12.16
CA ASP A 56 -27.10 -25.01 -12.99
C ASP A 56 -26.73 -26.39 -12.42
N TYR A 57 -26.08 -26.44 -11.27
CA TYR A 57 -25.64 -27.63 -10.57
C TYR A 57 -25.92 -27.55 -9.07
N VAL A 58 -26.09 -28.70 -8.46
CA VAL A 58 -26.33 -28.88 -7.01
C VAL A 58 -25.15 -29.55 -6.30
N ARG A 59 -24.14 -30.00 -7.06
CA ARG A 59 -22.89 -30.54 -6.59
C ARG A 59 -21.72 -29.83 -7.27
N ALA A 60 -20.71 -29.44 -6.52
CA ALA A 60 -19.51 -28.85 -7.07
C ALA A 60 -18.24 -29.47 -6.48
N VAL A 61 -17.16 -29.46 -7.26
CA VAL A 61 -15.82 -29.78 -6.81
C VAL A 61 -14.82 -28.73 -7.30
N SER A 62 -13.91 -28.30 -6.44
CA SER A 62 -12.87 -27.34 -6.81
C SER A 62 -11.56 -27.54 -6.06
N SER A 63 -10.45 -27.10 -6.66
CA SER A 63 -9.20 -26.81 -5.97
C SER A 63 -9.11 -25.29 -5.82
N GLN A 64 -9.43 -24.77 -4.65
CA GLN A 64 -9.51 -23.34 -4.37
C GLN A 64 -8.19 -22.80 -3.86
N LYS A 65 -7.68 -21.75 -4.50
CA LYS A 65 -6.59 -20.92 -3.98
C LYS A 65 -7.04 -20.24 -2.68
N CYS A 66 -6.27 -20.37 -1.61
CA CYS A 66 -6.56 -19.75 -0.32
C CYS A 66 -5.36 -18.97 0.21
N VAL A 67 -5.62 -17.83 0.86
CA VAL A 67 -4.60 -17.03 1.56
C VAL A 67 -5.01 -16.76 2.99
N ARG A 68 -4.11 -17.08 3.95
CA ARG A 68 -4.23 -16.82 5.38
C ARG A 68 -3.03 -16.03 5.87
N ALA A 69 -3.02 -14.72 5.62
CA ALA A 69 -1.90 -13.83 5.93
C ALA A 69 -2.34 -12.51 6.57
N GLY A 70 -3.52 -12.47 7.19
CA GLY A 70 -4.06 -11.29 7.87
C GLY A 70 -5.53 -11.44 8.23
N GLY A 71 -6.03 -10.58 9.08
CA GLY A 71 -7.39 -10.65 9.61
C GLY A 71 -7.56 -11.75 10.67
N LYS A 72 -8.75 -12.37 10.71
CA LYS A 72 -9.10 -13.40 11.70
C LYS A 72 -8.29 -14.70 11.54
N HIS A 73 -7.85 -15.03 10.33
CA HIS A 73 -7.02 -16.19 10.01
C HIS A 73 -5.65 -15.70 9.52
N ASN A 74 -4.64 -15.86 10.35
CA ASN A 74 -3.29 -15.41 10.08
C ASN A 74 -2.26 -16.47 10.44
N ASP A 75 -1.71 -17.14 9.44
CA ASP A 75 -0.68 -18.17 9.61
C ASP A 75 0.74 -17.64 9.37
N LEU A 76 0.90 -16.34 9.06
CA LEU A 76 2.16 -15.72 8.65
C LEU A 76 3.32 -16.00 9.62
N ASP A 77 3.06 -15.90 10.93
CA ASP A 77 4.09 -16.05 11.96
C ASP A 77 4.61 -17.49 12.09
N ASN A 78 3.80 -18.46 11.67
CA ASN A 78 4.12 -19.89 11.74
C ASN A 78 4.87 -20.41 10.50
N VAL A 79 4.83 -19.63 9.39
CA VAL A 79 5.44 -20.03 8.12
C VAL A 79 6.95 -20.18 8.24
N GLY A 80 7.44 -21.35 7.84
CA GLY A 80 8.85 -21.74 7.88
C GLY A 80 9.29 -22.36 9.20
N TYR A 81 8.53 -22.20 10.30
CA TYR A 81 8.86 -22.69 11.63
C TYR A 81 8.03 -23.90 12.07
N THR A 82 6.89 -24.14 11.41
CA THR A 82 6.06 -25.34 11.61
C THR A 82 6.07 -26.20 10.34
N ALA A 83 5.65 -27.46 10.47
CA ALA A 83 5.64 -28.40 9.35
C ALA A 83 4.48 -28.18 8.35
N ARG A 84 3.40 -27.49 8.77
CA ARG A 84 2.09 -27.53 8.12
C ARG A 84 1.42 -26.18 7.82
N HIS A 85 2.00 -25.02 8.21
CA HIS A 85 1.38 -23.72 8.01
C HIS A 85 1.98 -22.98 6.81
N HIS A 86 1.09 -22.36 6.02
CA HIS A 86 1.41 -21.64 4.81
C HIS A 86 0.58 -20.35 4.73
N THR A 87 1.12 -19.31 4.10
CA THR A 87 0.32 -18.13 3.75
C THR A 87 -0.60 -18.39 2.56
N PHE A 88 -0.14 -19.22 1.60
CA PHE A 88 -0.93 -19.70 0.47
C PHE A 88 -1.01 -21.22 0.50
N PHE A 89 -2.19 -21.78 0.26
CA PHE A 89 -2.40 -23.21 0.10
C PHE A 89 -3.58 -23.48 -0.84
N GLU A 90 -3.64 -24.72 -1.35
CA GLU A 90 -4.77 -25.15 -2.14
C GLU A 90 -5.73 -25.97 -1.28
N MET A 91 -7.00 -25.56 -1.25
CA MET A 91 -8.06 -26.31 -0.56
C MET A 91 -8.88 -27.07 -1.58
N LEU A 92 -8.77 -28.39 -1.53
CA LEU A 92 -9.61 -29.33 -2.30
C LEU A 92 -10.95 -29.46 -1.60
N GLY A 93 -12.04 -29.10 -2.27
CA GLY A 93 -13.37 -29.09 -1.69
C GLY A 93 -14.41 -29.75 -2.59
N ASN A 94 -15.31 -30.53 -1.99
CA ASN A 94 -16.55 -30.98 -2.60
C ASN A 94 -17.74 -30.41 -1.84
N PHE A 95 -18.76 -30.02 -2.58
CA PHE A 95 -19.87 -29.24 -2.09
C PHE A 95 -21.20 -29.87 -2.53
N SER A 96 -22.18 -29.82 -1.62
CA SER A 96 -23.57 -30.19 -1.89
C SER A 96 -24.49 -29.05 -1.46
N PHE A 97 -25.31 -28.59 -2.38
CA PHE A 97 -26.29 -27.52 -2.14
C PHE A 97 -27.67 -28.15 -1.97
N GLY A 98 -27.87 -28.87 -0.83
CA GLY A 98 -29.13 -29.51 -0.51
C GLY A 98 -29.44 -30.80 -1.28
N ASP A 99 -28.45 -31.45 -1.91
CA ASP A 99 -28.64 -32.70 -2.69
C ASP A 99 -28.26 -33.94 -1.86
N TYR A 100 -27.04 -33.98 -1.30
CA TYR A 100 -26.63 -35.03 -0.34
C TYR A 100 -26.14 -34.39 0.96
N PHE A 101 -26.07 -35.24 2.01
CA PHE A 101 -25.67 -34.77 3.34
C PHE A 101 -24.65 -35.74 4.00
N LYS A 102 -24.63 -35.84 5.32
CA LYS A 102 -23.57 -36.54 6.11
C LYS A 102 -23.19 -37.90 5.59
N ARG A 103 -24.17 -38.77 5.31
CA ARG A 103 -23.92 -40.18 4.91
C ARG A 103 -23.07 -40.25 3.64
N ASP A 104 -23.48 -39.56 2.59
CA ASP A 104 -22.78 -39.61 1.29
C ASP A 104 -21.45 -38.83 1.38
N ALA A 105 -21.41 -37.71 2.11
CA ALA A 105 -20.19 -36.94 2.31
C ALA A 105 -19.09 -37.79 2.99
N ILE A 106 -19.41 -38.43 4.10
CA ILE A 106 -18.48 -39.32 4.84
C ILE A 106 -18.07 -40.51 3.96
N LYS A 107 -19.02 -41.10 3.24
CA LYS A 107 -18.74 -42.21 2.33
C LYS A 107 -17.81 -41.81 1.19
N PHE A 108 -18.06 -40.68 0.53
CA PHE A 108 -17.20 -40.16 -0.54
C PHE A 108 -15.78 -39.89 -0.02
N ALA A 109 -15.67 -39.26 1.14
CA ALA A 109 -14.37 -38.98 1.74
C ALA A 109 -13.60 -40.30 2.05
N TRP A 110 -14.27 -41.28 2.64
CA TRP A 110 -13.66 -42.58 2.96
C TRP A 110 -13.25 -43.34 1.70
N ASP A 111 -14.17 -43.43 0.71
CA ASP A 111 -13.91 -44.13 -0.54
C ASP A 111 -12.77 -43.51 -1.34
N PHE A 112 -12.65 -42.21 -1.35
CA PHE A 112 -11.54 -41.50 -1.98
C PHE A 112 -10.21 -41.76 -1.28
N LEU A 113 -10.18 -41.64 0.04
CA LEU A 113 -8.95 -41.81 0.83
C LEU A 113 -8.45 -43.26 0.81
N THR A 114 -9.35 -44.26 0.89
CA THR A 114 -8.98 -45.68 1.10
C THR A 114 -9.13 -46.56 -0.13
N GLY A 115 -9.76 -46.08 -1.20
CA GLY A 115 -9.98 -46.79 -2.47
C GLY A 115 -8.67 -47.07 -3.21
N GLU A 116 -8.45 -48.31 -3.64
CA GLU A 116 -7.24 -48.74 -4.37
C GLU A 116 -7.03 -48.00 -5.69
N ALA A 117 -8.12 -47.56 -6.34
CA ALA A 117 -8.06 -46.78 -7.58
C ALA A 117 -7.74 -45.27 -7.33
N TRP A 118 -7.72 -44.83 -6.10
CA TRP A 118 -7.56 -43.43 -5.72
C TRP A 118 -6.33 -43.22 -4.83
N LEU A 119 -6.51 -42.88 -3.54
CA LEU A 119 -5.34 -42.61 -2.67
C LEU A 119 -4.80 -43.81 -1.94
N ALA A 120 -5.58 -44.89 -1.79
CA ALA A 120 -5.21 -46.18 -1.18
C ALA A 120 -4.54 -46.03 0.20
N LEU A 121 -4.96 -45.07 1.03
CA LEU A 121 -4.39 -44.85 2.35
C LEU A 121 -4.70 -46.04 3.27
N PRO A 122 -3.79 -46.44 4.16
CA PRO A 122 -3.99 -47.52 5.11
C PRO A 122 -5.09 -47.14 6.12
N LYS A 123 -6.17 -47.96 6.14
CA LYS A 123 -7.34 -47.75 7.00
C LYS A 123 -7.04 -47.70 8.49
N ASP A 124 -5.98 -48.37 8.91
CA ASP A 124 -5.52 -48.43 10.29
C ASP A 124 -4.80 -47.18 10.77
N LYS A 125 -4.45 -46.26 9.85
CA LYS A 125 -3.85 -44.96 10.15
C LYS A 125 -4.85 -43.84 10.24
N LEU A 126 -6.13 -44.07 9.93
CA LEU A 126 -7.15 -43.03 9.86
C LEU A 126 -7.97 -42.97 11.14
N TYR A 127 -8.25 -41.73 11.60
CA TYR A 127 -9.10 -41.36 12.72
C TYR A 127 -10.12 -40.37 12.27
N ALA A 128 -11.28 -40.32 12.94
CA ALA A 128 -12.29 -39.30 12.69
C ALA A 128 -12.65 -38.57 13.99
N THR A 129 -12.97 -37.29 13.89
CA THR A 129 -13.59 -36.54 14.98
C THR A 129 -15.04 -36.22 14.61
N VAL A 130 -15.89 -36.05 15.61
CA VAL A 130 -17.27 -35.58 15.44
C VAL A 130 -17.62 -34.64 16.57
N TYR A 131 -18.54 -33.70 16.29
CA TYR A 131 -19.06 -32.83 17.32
C TYR A 131 -19.80 -33.69 18.38
N HIS A 132 -19.61 -33.39 19.65
CA HIS A 132 -20.00 -34.26 20.75
C HIS A 132 -21.47 -34.70 20.77
N THR A 133 -22.39 -33.91 20.23
CA THR A 133 -23.81 -34.18 20.10
C THR A 133 -24.23 -34.76 18.74
N ASP A 134 -23.28 -34.91 17.78
CA ASP A 134 -23.61 -35.42 16.45
C ASP A 134 -23.54 -36.96 16.43
N ASP A 135 -24.57 -37.58 16.99
CA ASP A 135 -24.69 -39.04 17.01
C ASP A 135 -24.86 -39.64 15.61
N GLU A 136 -25.45 -38.90 14.69
CA GLU A 136 -25.65 -39.33 13.29
C GLU A 136 -24.29 -39.53 12.59
N ALA A 137 -23.41 -38.56 12.66
CA ALA A 137 -22.08 -38.67 12.09
C ALA A 137 -21.25 -39.77 12.74
N PHE A 138 -21.34 -39.92 14.09
CA PHE A 138 -20.71 -41.03 14.81
C PHE A 138 -21.18 -42.38 14.31
N ASP A 139 -22.49 -42.56 14.18
CA ASP A 139 -23.11 -43.83 13.77
C ASP A 139 -22.75 -44.18 12.30
N ILE A 140 -22.68 -43.18 11.42
CA ILE A 140 -22.22 -43.39 10.04
C ILE A 140 -20.77 -43.91 10.02
N TRP A 141 -19.87 -43.28 10.74
CA TRP A 141 -18.47 -43.71 10.85
C TRP A 141 -18.35 -45.13 11.43
N ASN A 142 -19.06 -45.42 12.54
CA ASN A 142 -18.94 -46.68 13.23
C ASN A 142 -19.66 -47.83 12.57
N LYS A 143 -20.95 -47.61 12.19
CA LYS A 143 -21.84 -48.70 11.74
C LYS A 143 -21.82 -48.91 10.23
N GLU A 144 -21.67 -47.84 9.45
CA GLU A 144 -21.75 -47.92 7.98
C GLU A 144 -20.34 -48.02 7.36
N ILE A 145 -19.40 -47.18 7.79
CA ILE A 145 -18.00 -47.21 7.32
C ILE A 145 -17.24 -48.34 8.01
N GLY A 146 -17.60 -48.69 9.26
CA GLY A 146 -16.95 -49.73 10.03
C GLY A 146 -15.68 -49.27 10.71
N LEU A 147 -15.49 -47.98 10.95
CA LEU A 147 -14.38 -47.44 11.73
C LEU A 147 -14.59 -47.80 13.21
N ASP A 148 -13.53 -48.33 13.84
CA ASP A 148 -13.60 -48.69 15.25
C ASP A 148 -13.95 -47.49 16.13
N ALA A 149 -14.86 -47.67 17.09
CA ALA A 149 -15.35 -46.60 17.97
C ALA A 149 -14.23 -45.88 18.74
N SER A 150 -13.11 -46.57 19.02
CA SER A 150 -11.92 -45.97 19.65
C SER A 150 -11.16 -44.98 18.76
N ARG A 151 -11.44 -44.96 17.48
CA ARG A 151 -10.86 -44.03 16.48
C ARG A 151 -11.82 -42.94 16.09
N ILE A 152 -12.99 -42.86 16.71
CA ILE A 152 -14.00 -41.81 16.49
C ILE A 152 -14.05 -40.96 17.75
N ILE A 153 -13.46 -39.76 17.69
CA ILE A 153 -13.26 -38.91 18.87
C ILE A 153 -14.35 -37.85 18.90
N ARG A 154 -15.02 -37.72 20.04
CA ARG A 154 -16.06 -36.71 20.26
C ARG A 154 -15.44 -35.45 20.84
N ILE A 155 -15.53 -34.33 20.15
CA ILE A 155 -15.02 -33.02 20.59
C ILE A 155 -16.20 -32.14 21.02
N GLY A 156 -16.14 -31.62 22.24
CA GLY A 156 -17.15 -30.71 22.80
C GLY A 156 -16.85 -29.25 22.56
N ASP A 157 -17.54 -28.37 23.29
CA ASP A 157 -17.34 -26.93 23.26
C ASP A 157 -16.04 -26.52 23.98
N ASN A 158 -14.90 -26.79 23.33
CA ASN A 158 -13.56 -26.61 23.89
C ASN A 158 -12.97 -25.20 23.75
N LYS A 159 -13.67 -24.26 23.11
CA LYS A 159 -13.23 -22.87 22.87
C LYS A 159 -14.01 -21.82 23.67
N GLY A 160 -14.64 -22.21 24.80
CA GLY A 160 -15.15 -21.29 25.81
C GLY A 160 -16.59 -20.78 25.63
N GLY A 161 -17.42 -21.43 24.80
CA GLY A 161 -18.83 -21.06 24.61
C GLY A 161 -19.59 -22.14 23.86
N GLN A 162 -20.92 -22.09 23.88
CA GLN A 162 -21.78 -22.99 23.13
C GLN A 162 -21.50 -22.85 21.61
N TYR A 163 -21.30 -24.00 20.95
CA TYR A 163 -20.89 -24.08 19.54
C TYR A 163 -19.48 -23.49 19.24
N ALA A 164 -18.69 -23.17 20.26
CA ALA A 164 -17.29 -22.79 20.11
C ALA A 164 -16.42 -24.04 20.26
N SER A 165 -16.26 -24.80 19.18
CA SER A 165 -15.62 -26.11 19.14
C SER A 165 -14.78 -26.25 17.87
N ASP A 166 -13.72 -27.10 17.91
CA ASP A 166 -13.01 -27.50 16.71
C ASP A 166 -13.92 -28.25 15.73
N ASN A 167 -14.87 -29.03 16.24
CA ASN A 167 -15.85 -29.75 15.44
C ASN A 167 -17.19 -29.01 15.24
N PHE A 168 -17.21 -27.69 15.38
CA PHE A 168 -18.32 -26.84 14.94
C PHE A 168 -17.80 -25.65 14.14
N TRP A 169 -17.88 -25.78 12.85
CA TRP A 169 -17.30 -24.79 11.94
C TRP A 169 -18.25 -23.61 11.72
N ALA A 170 -17.68 -22.40 11.63
CA ALA A 170 -18.38 -21.17 11.25
C ALA A 170 -17.46 -20.32 10.37
N MET A 171 -18.02 -19.74 9.31
CA MET A 171 -17.30 -18.88 8.38
C MET A 171 -16.74 -17.62 9.07
N GLY A 172 -17.51 -17.09 10.01
CA GLY A 172 -17.19 -15.88 10.76
C GLY A 172 -18.12 -15.69 11.94
N ASP A 173 -18.28 -14.47 12.38
CA ASP A 173 -19.25 -14.14 13.44
C ASP A 173 -20.70 -14.26 12.96
N THR A 174 -20.89 -14.21 11.63
CA THR A 174 -22.17 -14.42 10.95
C THR A 174 -21.99 -15.31 9.72
N GLY A 175 -23.05 -15.91 9.24
CA GLY A 175 -23.07 -16.74 8.03
C GLY A 175 -23.29 -18.23 8.25
N PRO A 176 -23.13 -19.04 7.19
CA PRO A 176 -23.34 -20.48 7.27
C PRO A 176 -22.44 -21.15 8.29
N CYS A 177 -23.00 -22.09 9.07
CA CYS A 177 -22.25 -22.84 10.08
C CYS A 177 -22.92 -24.20 10.37
N GLY A 178 -22.17 -25.09 11.02
CA GLY A 178 -22.67 -26.39 11.44
C GLY A 178 -21.60 -27.28 12.05
N PRO A 179 -22.02 -28.44 12.61
CA PRO A 179 -21.07 -29.44 13.10
C PRO A 179 -20.22 -29.97 11.96
N CYS A 180 -19.00 -30.38 12.28
CA CYS A 180 -18.11 -30.98 11.28
C CYS A 180 -17.50 -32.29 11.79
N SER A 181 -16.99 -33.06 10.85
CA SER A 181 -16.24 -34.29 11.08
C SER A 181 -14.89 -34.18 10.35
N GLU A 182 -13.84 -34.19 11.11
CA GLU A 182 -12.48 -34.12 10.60
C GLU A 182 -11.86 -35.50 10.49
N ILE A 183 -11.05 -35.72 9.47
CA ILE A 183 -10.32 -36.95 9.26
C ILE A 183 -8.84 -36.68 9.54
N PHE A 184 -8.24 -37.48 10.39
CA PHE A 184 -6.83 -37.37 10.80
C PHE A 184 -6.05 -38.60 10.30
N PHE A 185 -4.77 -38.37 10.00
CA PHE A 185 -3.80 -39.42 9.69
C PHE A 185 -2.75 -39.52 10.76
N ASP A 186 -2.48 -40.77 11.24
CA ASP A 186 -1.42 -41.09 12.21
C ASP A 186 -0.11 -41.40 11.49
N HIS A 187 0.84 -40.46 11.55
CA HIS A 187 2.19 -40.65 11.03
C HIS A 187 3.00 -41.70 11.76
N GLY A 188 2.57 -42.12 12.97
CA GLY A 188 3.21 -43.13 13.80
C GLY A 188 3.88 -42.56 15.02
N ASP A 189 4.27 -43.48 15.93
CA ASP A 189 4.78 -43.14 17.27
C ASP A 189 6.20 -42.57 17.30
N HIS A 190 6.88 -42.53 16.15
CA HIS A 190 8.16 -41.86 16.01
C HIS A 190 8.02 -40.32 15.89
N ILE A 191 6.78 -39.81 15.68
CA ILE A 191 6.46 -38.39 15.67
C ILE A 191 5.76 -38.04 16.99
N TRP A 192 6.17 -36.90 17.57
CA TRP A 192 5.53 -36.41 18.79
C TRP A 192 4.13 -35.82 18.47
N GLY A 193 3.17 -36.14 19.33
CA GLY A 193 1.81 -35.60 19.26
C GLY A 193 0.79 -36.59 19.84
N GLY A 194 -0.33 -36.06 20.32
CA GLY A 194 -1.46 -36.77 20.89
C GLY A 194 -2.67 -36.81 19.96
N LEU A 195 -3.66 -37.60 20.33
CA LEU A 195 -4.96 -37.63 19.65
C LEU A 195 -5.67 -36.25 19.76
N PRO A 196 -6.54 -35.90 18.79
CA PRO A 196 -7.40 -34.72 18.89
C PRO A 196 -8.15 -34.70 20.23
N GLY A 197 -8.25 -33.52 20.84
CA GLY A 197 -8.87 -33.34 22.17
C GLY A 197 -7.96 -33.68 23.36
N THR A 198 -6.69 -34.01 23.14
CA THR A 198 -5.69 -34.21 24.18
C THR A 198 -4.75 -32.99 24.32
N PRO A 199 -4.06 -32.84 25.48
CA PRO A 199 -3.11 -31.72 25.63
C PRO A 199 -1.95 -31.70 24.62
N GLU A 200 -1.64 -32.83 23.97
CA GLU A 200 -0.58 -32.95 22.98
C GLU A 200 -1.11 -32.91 21.52
N GLU A 201 -2.34 -32.50 21.30
CA GLU A 201 -2.97 -32.45 19.95
C GLU A 201 -2.27 -31.54 18.97
N ASP A 202 -1.53 -30.51 19.45
CA ASP A 202 -0.74 -29.59 18.62
C ASP A 202 0.49 -30.24 17.97
N GLY A 203 0.83 -31.48 18.33
CA GLY A 203 1.92 -32.22 17.72
C GLY A 203 1.67 -32.64 16.28
N ASP A 204 2.73 -33.04 15.57
CA ASP A 204 2.69 -33.40 14.14
C ASP A 204 2.42 -34.91 13.89
N ARG A 205 2.06 -35.72 14.92
CA ARG A 205 1.74 -37.13 14.75
C ARG A 205 0.37 -37.35 14.12
N PHE A 206 -0.68 -36.72 14.68
CA PHE A 206 -2.04 -36.85 14.19
C PHE A 206 -2.39 -35.59 13.41
N ILE A 207 -2.33 -35.63 12.10
CA ILE A 207 -2.56 -34.47 11.23
C ILE A 207 -3.96 -34.54 10.66
N GLU A 208 -4.75 -33.47 10.87
CA GLU A 208 -5.99 -33.25 10.15
C GLU A 208 -5.70 -33.15 8.66
N ILE A 209 -6.24 -34.06 7.87
CA ILE A 209 -6.10 -34.07 6.41
C ILE A 209 -7.35 -33.59 5.69
N TRP A 210 -8.56 -33.75 6.28
CA TRP A 210 -9.80 -33.36 5.65
C TRP A 210 -10.85 -32.97 6.68
N ASN A 211 -11.50 -31.83 6.48
CA ASN A 211 -12.65 -31.41 7.26
C ASN A 211 -13.94 -31.50 6.43
N ASN A 212 -14.96 -32.21 6.93
CA ASN A 212 -16.29 -32.36 6.35
C ASN A 212 -17.28 -31.56 7.19
N VAL A 213 -17.72 -30.40 6.68
CA VAL A 213 -18.64 -29.52 7.38
C VAL A 213 -20.07 -29.77 6.94
N PHE A 214 -20.95 -30.02 7.90
CA PHE A 214 -22.37 -30.24 7.69
C PHE A 214 -23.14 -28.94 7.95
N MET A 215 -23.26 -28.11 6.94
CA MET A 215 -23.90 -26.82 7.02
C MET A 215 -25.41 -26.98 7.28
N GLN A 216 -25.82 -26.61 8.49
CA GLN A 216 -27.22 -26.71 8.92
C GLN A 216 -27.84 -25.38 9.28
N PHE A 217 -27.01 -24.40 9.68
CA PHE A 217 -27.47 -23.14 10.24
C PHE A 217 -26.82 -21.93 9.54
N ASN A 218 -27.55 -20.82 9.63
CA ASN A 218 -27.05 -19.47 9.39
C ASN A 218 -26.99 -18.71 10.71
N ARG A 219 -25.82 -18.24 11.11
CA ARG A 219 -25.62 -17.41 12.31
C ARG A 219 -25.85 -15.95 11.95
N THR A 220 -26.76 -15.29 12.65
CA THR A 220 -27.04 -13.85 12.50
C THR A 220 -26.20 -13.01 13.48
N SER A 221 -26.20 -11.69 13.31
CA SER A 221 -25.36 -10.76 14.10
C SER A 221 -25.65 -10.74 15.59
N ASP A 222 -26.84 -11.20 16.01
CA ASP A 222 -27.23 -11.41 17.41
C ASP A 222 -26.77 -12.76 17.99
N GLY A 223 -26.04 -13.58 17.19
CA GLY A 223 -25.53 -14.88 17.57
C GLY A 223 -26.55 -16.04 17.46
N VAL A 224 -27.78 -15.76 17.01
CA VAL A 224 -28.82 -16.78 16.85
C VAL A 224 -28.55 -17.65 15.63
N LEU A 225 -28.76 -18.96 15.78
CA LEU A 225 -28.66 -19.94 14.70
C LEU A 225 -30.04 -20.20 14.06
N HIS A 226 -30.17 -19.85 12.80
CA HIS A 226 -31.35 -20.13 12.00
C HIS A 226 -31.08 -21.30 11.06
N PRO A 227 -32.03 -22.23 10.85
CA PRO A 227 -31.85 -23.30 9.88
C PRO A 227 -31.58 -22.74 8.47
N LEU A 228 -30.65 -23.36 7.73
CA LEU A 228 -30.48 -23.07 6.30
C LEU A 228 -31.70 -23.56 5.50
N PRO A 229 -31.96 -23.01 4.29
CA PRO A 229 -33.01 -23.47 3.40
C PRO A 229 -32.95 -24.97 3.09
N ALA A 230 -31.74 -25.52 2.98
CA ALA A 230 -31.49 -26.95 2.85
C ALA A 230 -30.18 -27.35 3.54
N PRO A 231 -30.10 -28.51 4.21
CA PRO A 231 -28.83 -29.02 4.73
C PRO A 231 -27.85 -29.21 3.58
N SER A 232 -26.65 -28.72 3.76
CA SER A 232 -25.63 -28.63 2.72
C SER A 232 -24.28 -29.16 3.22
N VAL A 233 -23.40 -29.49 2.30
CA VAL A 233 -22.05 -30.02 2.62
C VAL A 233 -20.99 -29.07 2.05
N ASP A 234 -20.06 -28.69 2.89
CA ASP A 234 -18.81 -28.05 2.55
C ASP A 234 -17.65 -28.91 3.04
N THR A 235 -16.64 -29.14 2.22
CA THR A 235 -15.46 -29.86 2.67
C THR A 235 -14.18 -29.12 2.30
N GLY A 236 -13.13 -29.35 3.09
CA GLY A 236 -11.82 -28.78 2.85
C GLY A 236 -10.69 -29.75 3.19
N MET A 237 -9.95 -30.17 2.16
CA MET A 237 -8.74 -30.95 2.27
C MET A 237 -7.55 -30.13 1.77
N GLY A 238 -6.53 -29.91 2.62
CA GLY A 238 -5.32 -29.22 2.22
C GLY A 238 -4.50 -30.06 1.25
N LEU A 239 -4.30 -29.58 0.01
CA LEU A 239 -3.50 -30.31 -0.98
C LEU A 239 -2.09 -30.61 -0.45
N GLU A 240 -1.46 -29.65 0.17
CA GLU A 240 -0.11 -29.78 0.71
C GLU A 240 -0.05 -30.84 1.81
N ARG A 241 -1.05 -30.90 2.69
CA ARG A 241 -1.13 -31.90 3.79
C ARG A 241 -1.31 -33.31 3.25
N ILE A 242 -2.27 -33.52 2.36
CA ILE A 242 -2.51 -34.87 1.78
C ILE A 242 -1.34 -35.30 0.89
N SER A 243 -0.66 -34.37 0.21
CA SER A 243 0.57 -34.67 -0.54
C SER A 243 1.69 -35.15 0.38
N ALA A 244 1.87 -34.57 1.55
CA ALA A 244 2.87 -35.01 2.53
C ALA A 244 2.60 -36.46 2.98
N VAL A 245 1.35 -36.78 3.28
CA VAL A 245 0.95 -38.14 3.64
C VAL A 245 1.27 -39.16 2.53
N LEU A 246 0.89 -38.85 1.27
CA LEU A 246 1.07 -39.75 0.13
C LEU A 246 2.50 -39.87 -0.35
N GLN A 247 3.31 -38.87 -0.12
CA GLN A 247 4.73 -38.84 -0.41
C GLN A 247 5.58 -39.36 0.77
N HIS A 248 4.93 -39.82 1.85
CA HIS A 248 5.54 -40.38 3.04
C HIS A 248 6.55 -39.42 3.71
N VAL A 249 6.22 -38.14 3.78
CA VAL A 249 7.00 -37.13 4.46
C VAL A 249 6.20 -36.49 5.60
N ASN A 250 6.89 -35.83 6.54
CA ASN A 250 6.27 -35.31 7.76
C ASN A 250 6.05 -33.79 7.72
N SER A 251 6.57 -33.15 6.70
CA SER A 251 6.43 -31.70 6.52
C SER A 251 5.94 -31.38 5.11
N ASN A 252 5.02 -30.45 5.00
CA ASN A 252 4.56 -29.94 3.70
C ASN A 252 5.72 -29.35 2.87
N TYR A 253 6.80 -28.88 3.51
CA TYR A 253 7.98 -28.37 2.81
C TYR A 253 8.84 -29.49 2.19
N GLU A 254 8.53 -30.74 2.47
CA GLU A 254 9.23 -31.92 1.92
C GLU A 254 8.55 -32.50 0.68
N ILE A 255 7.33 -32.02 0.32
CA ILE A 255 6.63 -32.51 -0.88
C ILE A 255 7.30 -32.00 -2.17
N ASP A 256 7.03 -32.70 -3.25
CA ASP A 256 7.57 -32.42 -4.60
C ASP A 256 7.49 -30.95 -4.99
N LEU A 257 6.33 -30.29 -4.80
CA LEU A 257 6.09 -28.90 -5.10
C LEU A 257 7.05 -27.98 -4.34
N PHE A 258 7.17 -28.15 -3.02
CA PHE A 258 8.03 -27.31 -2.20
C PHE A 258 9.50 -27.63 -2.37
N GLN A 259 9.89 -28.88 -2.57
CA GLN A 259 11.29 -29.24 -2.84
C GLN A 259 11.81 -28.59 -4.12
N HIS A 260 10.98 -28.50 -5.17
CA HIS A 260 11.32 -27.76 -6.39
C HIS A 260 11.54 -26.27 -6.11
N LEU A 261 10.59 -25.63 -5.40
CA LEU A 261 10.69 -24.20 -5.08
C LEU A 261 11.87 -23.88 -4.15
N LEU A 262 12.12 -24.72 -3.16
CA LEU A 262 13.21 -24.54 -2.21
C LEU A 262 14.59 -24.69 -2.88
N LYS A 263 14.73 -25.67 -3.78
CA LYS A 263 15.94 -25.83 -4.58
C LYS A 263 16.19 -24.61 -5.47
N ALA A 264 15.16 -24.19 -6.20
CA ALA A 264 15.25 -22.99 -7.05
C ALA A 264 15.57 -21.72 -6.23
N ALA A 265 14.97 -21.56 -5.06
CA ALA A 265 15.27 -20.45 -4.15
C ALA A 265 16.73 -20.45 -3.68
N ALA A 266 17.26 -21.64 -3.35
CA ALA A 266 18.68 -21.78 -2.97
C ALA A 266 19.63 -21.40 -4.11
N GLU A 267 19.35 -21.87 -5.33
CA GLU A 267 20.12 -21.54 -6.53
C GLU A 267 20.06 -20.03 -6.85
N ILE A 268 18.88 -19.43 -6.82
CA ILE A 268 18.68 -17.99 -7.09
C ILE A 268 19.41 -17.11 -6.08
N ILE A 269 19.41 -17.50 -4.81
CA ILE A 269 20.08 -16.78 -3.72
C ILE A 269 21.59 -17.02 -3.76
N GLY A 270 22.02 -18.15 -4.32
CA GLY A 270 23.43 -18.58 -4.33
C GLY A 270 23.84 -19.29 -3.03
N LEU A 271 22.91 -19.95 -2.36
CA LEU A 271 23.19 -20.73 -1.16
C LEU A 271 23.85 -22.06 -1.52
N ASP A 272 24.96 -22.38 -0.87
CA ASP A 272 25.59 -23.69 -1.02
C ASP A 272 24.78 -24.76 -0.26
N THR A 273 24.15 -25.67 -0.99
CA THR A 273 23.33 -26.76 -0.47
C THR A 273 24.00 -28.14 -0.56
N ALA A 274 25.23 -28.20 -1.06
CA ALA A 274 25.90 -29.47 -1.30
C ALA A 274 25.98 -30.41 -0.09
N ALA A 275 26.20 -29.86 1.10
CA ALA A 275 26.21 -30.62 2.35
C ALA A 275 24.83 -31.15 2.72
N LEU A 276 23.77 -30.35 2.54
CA LEU A 276 22.39 -30.75 2.80
C LEU A 276 21.92 -31.84 1.83
N GLU A 277 22.29 -31.69 0.55
CA GLU A 277 21.97 -32.67 -0.49
C GLU A 277 22.70 -34.01 -0.26
N ALA A 278 23.96 -33.96 0.15
CA ALA A 278 24.72 -35.13 0.50
C ALA A 278 24.12 -35.87 1.71
N GLU A 279 23.73 -35.15 2.78
CA GLU A 279 23.07 -35.69 3.95
C GLU A 279 21.72 -36.33 3.61
N ALA A 280 20.90 -35.64 2.81
CA ALA A 280 19.61 -36.16 2.35
C ALA A 280 19.77 -37.42 1.51
N SER A 281 20.76 -37.46 0.60
CA SER A 281 21.08 -38.62 -0.23
C SER A 281 21.53 -39.83 0.61
N GLU A 282 22.36 -39.59 1.65
CA GLU A 282 22.81 -40.66 2.58
C GLU A 282 21.66 -41.24 3.38
N LYS A 283 20.74 -40.40 3.84
CA LYS A 283 19.57 -40.80 4.64
C LYS A 283 18.40 -41.31 3.80
N GLY A 284 18.40 -41.08 2.49
CA GLY A 284 17.25 -41.38 1.62
C GLY A 284 16.02 -40.55 1.94
N THR A 285 16.21 -39.33 2.40
CA THR A 285 15.15 -38.39 2.80
C THR A 285 15.17 -37.14 1.88
N PRO A 286 14.07 -36.36 1.82
CA PRO A 286 14.09 -35.03 1.20
C PRO A 286 15.11 -34.09 1.86
N VAL A 287 15.57 -33.10 1.10
CA VAL A 287 16.54 -32.12 1.60
C VAL A 287 15.88 -31.24 2.67
N GLN A 288 16.53 -31.10 3.82
CA GLN A 288 16.07 -30.25 4.92
C GLN A 288 16.60 -28.84 4.77
N TYR A 289 15.80 -27.98 4.16
CA TYR A 289 16.17 -26.59 3.94
C TYR A 289 15.94 -25.70 5.18
N PRO A 290 16.73 -24.62 5.38
CA PRO A 290 16.57 -23.71 6.51
C PRO A 290 15.22 -22.98 6.48
N ALA A 291 14.71 -22.59 7.67
CA ALA A 291 13.44 -21.90 7.82
C ALA A 291 13.28 -20.66 6.93
N SER A 292 14.33 -19.87 6.81
CA SER A 292 14.32 -18.67 5.95
C SER A 292 14.08 -19.01 4.47
N LEU A 293 14.54 -20.15 3.98
CA LEU A 293 14.29 -20.55 2.59
C LEU A 293 12.84 -21.03 2.41
N LYS A 294 12.28 -21.71 3.44
CA LYS A 294 10.86 -22.10 3.46
C LYS A 294 9.94 -20.88 3.40
N VAL A 295 10.28 -19.80 4.12
CA VAL A 295 9.57 -18.52 4.05
C VAL A 295 9.61 -17.94 2.63
N VAL A 296 10.77 -17.92 1.98
CA VAL A 296 10.90 -17.42 0.60
C VAL A 296 10.03 -18.21 -0.37
N ALA A 297 10.05 -19.54 -0.29
CA ALA A 297 9.27 -20.41 -1.18
C ALA A 297 7.75 -20.26 -0.97
N ASP A 298 7.29 -20.22 0.28
CA ASP A 298 5.88 -19.99 0.62
C ASP A 298 5.41 -18.61 0.11
N HIS A 299 6.17 -17.57 0.39
CA HIS A 299 5.81 -16.19 0.05
C HIS A 299 5.86 -15.93 -1.45
N ALA A 300 6.67 -16.65 -2.21
CA ALA A 300 6.65 -16.59 -3.68
C ALA A 300 5.29 -17.02 -4.24
N ARG A 301 4.66 -18.05 -3.65
CA ARG A 301 3.33 -18.50 -4.02
C ARG A 301 2.28 -17.43 -3.72
N SER A 302 2.17 -17.01 -2.46
CA SER A 302 1.16 -16.04 -2.02
C SER A 302 1.27 -14.70 -2.77
N CYS A 303 2.48 -14.14 -2.91
CA CYS A 303 2.66 -12.87 -3.59
C CYS A 303 2.32 -12.94 -5.08
N SER A 304 2.75 -13.98 -5.78
CA SER A 304 2.50 -14.14 -7.21
C SER A 304 1.01 -14.29 -7.51
N PHE A 305 0.28 -15.11 -6.75
CA PHE A 305 -1.16 -15.29 -6.93
C PHE A 305 -1.97 -14.05 -6.52
N LEU A 306 -1.60 -13.34 -5.46
CA LEU A 306 -2.24 -12.08 -5.08
C LEU A 306 -2.09 -11.01 -6.16
N ILE A 307 -0.91 -10.90 -6.77
CA ILE A 307 -0.69 -9.96 -7.88
C ILE A 307 -1.45 -10.41 -9.12
N ALA A 308 -1.47 -11.70 -9.45
CA ALA A 308 -2.27 -12.24 -10.55
C ALA A 308 -3.75 -11.90 -10.37
N ASP A 309 -4.27 -11.98 -9.15
CA ASP A 309 -5.66 -11.64 -8.83
C ASP A 309 -5.90 -10.13 -8.60
N GLY A 310 -4.96 -9.27 -9.01
CA GLY A 310 -5.15 -7.81 -9.09
C GLY A 310 -4.74 -7.02 -7.84
N VAL A 311 -4.17 -7.64 -6.82
CA VAL A 311 -3.67 -6.92 -5.63
C VAL A 311 -2.34 -6.24 -5.97
N ASN A 312 -2.23 -4.97 -5.67
CA ASN A 312 -0.98 -4.22 -5.79
C ASN A 312 -0.45 -3.84 -4.40
N PRO A 313 0.88 -3.83 -4.16
CA PRO A 313 1.44 -3.39 -2.89
C PRO A 313 1.01 -1.96 -2.54
N SER A 314 0.49 -1.74 -1.33
CA SER A 314 0.02 -0.44 -0.87
C SER A 314 0.27 -0.25 0.64
N ASN A 315 -0.15 0.89 1.20
CA ASN A 315 -0.03 1.18 2.64
C ASN A 315 -1.24 0.72 3.46
N GLU A 316 -2.32 0.27 2.82
CA GLU A 316 -3.58 -0.07 3.46
C GLU A 316 -4.18 -1.37 2.90
N GLY A 317 -5.05 -1.99 3.68
CA GLY A 317 -5.87 -3.11 3.26
C GLY A 317 -5.07 -4.30 2.70
N ARG A 318 -5.59 -4.89 1.61
CA ARG A 318 -5.00 -6.08 0.96
C ARG A 318 -3.59 -5.83 0.44
N GLY A 319 -3.35 -4.63 -0.12
CA GLY A 319 -2.03 -4.27 -0.65
C GLY A 319 -0.98 -4.10 0.44
N TYR A 320 -1.35 -3.69 1.64
CA TYR A 320 -0.46 -3.67 2.80
C TYR A 320 -0.02 -5.08 3.21
N VAL A 321 -0.96 -6.02 3.24
CA VAL A 321 -0.63 -7.42 3.54
C VAL A 321 0.31 -8.01 2.50
N LEU A 322 0.05 -7.80 1.20
CA LEU A 322 0.95 -8.20 0.12
C LEU A 322 2.36 -7.60 0.30
N ARG A 323 2.45 -6.30 0.55
CA ARG A 323 3.72 -5.60 0.81
C ARG A 323 4.47 -6.23 1.98
N ARG A 324 3.76 -6.53 3.07
CA ARG A 324 4.31 -7.16 4.27
C ARG A 324 4.94 -8.51 3.95
N ILE A 325 4.24 -9.35 3.16
CA ILE A 325 4.73 -10.68 2.76
C ILE A 325 5.98 -10.56 1.87
N ILE A 326 5.97 -9.66 0.87
CA ILE A 326 7.13 -9.41 0.00
C ILE A 326 8.35 -9.00 0.84
N ARG A 327 8.20 -8.02 1.74
CA ARG A 327 9.30 -7.51 2.57
C ARG A 327 9.85 -8.57 3.51
N ARG A 328 8.98 -9.44 4.04
CA ARG A 328 9.40 -10.57 4.85
C ARG A 328 10.24 -11.56 4.04
N ALA A 329 9.83 -11.91 2.83
CA ALA A 329 10.61 -12.77 1.92
C ALA A 329 11.97 -12.15 1.57
N VAL A 330 12.00 -10.87 1.22
CA VAL A 330 13.25 -10.15 0.87
C VAL A 330 14.23 -10.14 2.06
N ARG A 331 13.73 -9.89 3.27
CA ARG A 331 14.58 -9.93 4.48
C ARG A 331 15.13 -11.33 4.73
N HIS A 332 14.33 -12.38 4.57
CA HIS A 332 14.79 -13.77 4.75
C HIS A 332 15.83 -14.18 3.69
N GLY A 333 15.65 -13.75 2.44
CA GLY A 333 16.67 -13.96 1.41
C GLY A 333 17.98 -13.19 1.69
N ASN A 334 17.87 -11.95 2.17
CA ASN A 334 19.04 -11.17 2.60
C ASN A 334 19.79 -11.85 3.76
N LYS A 335 19.05 -12.40 4.74
CA LYS A 335 19.63 -13.21 5.85
C LYS A 335 20.39 -14.43 5.33
N LEU A 336 19.95 -15.03 4.22
CA LEU A 336 20.61 -16.17 3.57
C LEU A 336 21.80 -15.76 2.68
N GLY A 337 22.05 -14.45 2.53
CA GLY A 337 23.17 -13.92 1.76
C GLY A 337 22.83 -13.51 0.34
N ALA A 338 21.55 -13.38 -0.02
CA ALA A 338 21.17 -12.87 -1.33
C ALA A 338 21.79 -11.49 -1.58
N THR A 339 22.42 -11.32 -2.75
CA THR A 339 23.00 -10.07 -3.22
C THR A 339 22.16 -9.51 -4.37
N GLY A 340 21.58 -8.32 -4.18
CA GLY A 340 20.69 -7.70 -5.15
C GLY A 340 19.28 -8.30 -5.15
N SER A 341 18.50 -7.95 -6.17
CA SER A 341 17.11 -8.40 -6.29
C SER A 341 17.04 -9.85 -6.77
N PHE A 342 16.32 -10.66 -6.06
CA PHE A 342 16.21 -12.11 -6.27
C PHE A 342 14.75 -12.61 -6.28
N PHE A 343 13.87 -12.00 -5.48
CA PHE A 343 12.56 -12.58 -5.16
C PHE A 343 11.63 -12.67 -6.38
N HIS A 344 11.66 -11.68 -7.27
CA HIS A 344 10.90 -11.70 -8.53
C HIS A 344 11.28 -12.91 -9.42
N LYS A 345 12.50 -13.44 -9.33
CA LYS A 345 12.96 -14.60 -10.10
C LYS A 345 12.29 -15.90 -9.66
N MET A 346 11.69 -15.93 -8.47
CA MET A 346 10.96 -17.08 -7.94
C MET A 346 9.67 -17.39 -8.74
N LEU A 347 9.20 -16.45 -9.56
CA LEU A 347 8.00 -16.68 -10.36
C LEU A 347 8.18 -17.78 -11.41
N GLN A 348 9.35 -17.86 -12.07
CA GLN A 348 9.59 -18.88 -13.09
C GLN A 348 9.53 -20.31 -12.52
N PRO A 349 10.22 -20.65 -11.41
CA PRO A 349 10.05 -21.95 -10.76
C PRO A 349 8.62 -22.24 -10.31
N LEU A 350 7.88 -21.21 -9.88
CA LEU A 350 6.48 -21.37 -9.50
C LEU A 350 5.61 -21.73 -10.70
N ILE A 351 5.81 -21.10 -11.86
CA ILE A 351 5.10 -21.41 -13.10
C ILE A 351 5.37 -22.86 -13.52
N GLU A 352 6.58 -23.36 -13.36
CA GLU A 352 6.95 -24.72 -13.72
C GLU A 352 6.14 -25.79 -12.96
N VAL A 353 5.81 -25.54 -11.68
CA VAL A 353 5.09 -26.51 -10.84
C VAL A 353 3.59 -26.23 -10.71
N MET A 354 3.13 -25.00 -10.94
CA MET A 354 1.73 -24.61 -10.76
C MET A 354 1.07 -24.03 -12.02
N GLY A 355 1.83 -23.64 -13.03
CA GLY A 355 1.33 -22.95 -14.22
C GLY A 355 0.35 -23.77 -15.06
N GLN A 356 0.43 -25.09 -15.03
CA GLN A 356 -0.52 -25.95 -15.72
C GLN A 356 -1.93 -25.87 -15.09
N ALA A 357 -2.01 -25.82 -13.78
CA ALA A 357 -3.27 -25.69 -13.04
C ALA A 357 -3.78 -24.24 -13.02
N TYR A 358 -2.86 -23.27 -13.10
CA TYR A 358 -3.12 -21.83 -12.97
C TYR A 358 -2.44 -21.05 -14.10
N PRO A 359 -2.99 -21.09 -15.33
CA PRO A 359 -2.38 -20.45 -16.52
C PRO A 359 -2.29 -18.93 -16.42
N GLU A 360 -3.02 -18.31 -15.48
CA GLU A 360 -2.94 -16.88 -15.19
C GLU A 360 -1.54 -16.44 -14.72
N LEU A 361 -0.74 -17.32 -14.11
CA LEU A 361 0.62 -17.02 -13.73
C LEU A 361 1.51 -16.72 -14.95
N GLU A 362 1.44 -17.54 -15.99
CA GLU A 362 2.17 -17.33 -17.24
C GLU A 362 1.62 -16.12 -18.00
N ALA A 363 0.28 -15.99 -18.07
CA ALA A 363 -0.38 -14.89 -18.79
C ALA A 363 -0.03 -13.51 -18.22
N GLN A 364 0.20 -13.42 -16.91
CA GLN A 364 0.53 -12.16 -16.22
C GLN A 364 1.99 -12.08 -15.76
N LYS A 365 2.87 -12.95 -16.25
CA LYS A 365 4.27 -13.06 -15.82
C LYS A 365 4.99 -11.73 -15.75
N ALA A 366 4.98 -10.98 -16.84
CA ALA A 366 5.68 -9.70 -16.92
C ALA A 366 5.19 -8.68 -15.87
N ARG A 367 3.88 -8.68 -15.56
CA ARG A 367 3.29 -7.82 -14.53
C ARG A 367 3.72 -8.25 -13.13
N ILE A 368 3.66 -9.56 -12.85
CA ILE A 368 4.01 -10.11 -11.53
C ILE A 368 5.48 -9.83 -11.24
N GLU A 369 6.39 -10.16 -12.18
CA GLU A 369 7.83 -9.89 -12.04
C GLU A 369 8.13 -8.41 -11.81
N ALA A 370 7.52 -7.52 -12.58
CA ALA A 370 7.73 -6.07 -12.43
C ALA A 370 7.27 -5.54 -11.07
N GLN A 371 6.13 -6.01 -10.54
CA GLN A 371 5.61 -5.61 -9.24
C GLN A 371 6.49 -6.12 -8.09
N LEU A 372 6.90 -7.38 -8.13
CA LEU A 372 7.79 -7.97 -7.14
C LEU A 372 9.14 -7.26 -7.13
N LEU A 373 9.75 -7.06 -8.30
CA LEU A 373 11.04 -6.37 -8.45
C LEU A 373 10.98 -4.95 -7.90
N LYS A 374 9.94 -4.19 -8.24
CA LYS A 374 9.75 -2.81 -7.79
C LYS A 374 9.69 -2.71 -6.26
N GLU A 375 8.88 -3.55 -5.60
CA GLU A 375 8.74 -3.51 -4.15
C GLU A 375 10.00 -4.00 -3.45
N GLU A 376 10.70 -4.99 -4.02
CA GLU A 376 11.99 -5.49 -3.56
C GLU A 376 13.06 -4.41 -3.60
N GLU A 377 13.22 -3.72 -4.74
CA GLU A 377 14.18 -2.62 -4.90
C GLU A 377 13.87 -1.42 -3.99
N GLN A 378 12.58 -1.11 -3.82
CA GLN A 378 12.18 -0.03 -2.92
C GLN A 378 12.50 -0.37 -1.47
N PHE A 379 12.27 -1.60 -1.03
CA PHE A 379 12.59 -2.02 0.33
C PHE A 379 14.09 -2.15 0.56
N ALA A 380 14.85 -2.63 -0.42
CA ALA A 380 16.31 -2.76 -0.33
C ALA A 380 17.01 -1.43 0.02
N LYS A 381 16.48 -0.29 -0.47
CA LYS A 381 17.01 1.06 -0.16
C LYS A 381 16.94 1.42 1.32
N THR A 382 15.95 0.92 2.04
CA THR A 382 15.71 1.25 3.46
C THR A 382 16.06 0.11 4.41
N LEU A 383 16.17 -1.12 3.89
CA LEU A 383 16.42 -2.33 4.69
C LEU A 383 17.73 -2.23 5.48
N GLU A 384 18.83 -1.91 4.82
CA GLU A 384 20.15 -1.82 5.46
C GLU A 384 20.17 -0.75 6.56
N GLN A 385 19.58 0.41 6.29
CA GLN A 385 19.50 1.50 7.24
C GLN A 385 18.61 1.17 8.44
N GLY A 386 17.47 0.51 8.18
CA GLY A 386 16.56 0.06 9.24
C GLY A 386 17.17 -1.00 10.14
N LEU A 387 17.86 -2.00 9.57
CA LEU A 387 18.59 -3.01 10.33
C LEU A 387 19.69 -2.38 11.18
N LYS A 388 20.43 -1.42 10.65
CA LYS A 388 21.50 -0.71 11.36
C LYS A 388 20.95 0.12 12.53
N LEU A 389 19.80 0.78 12.34
CA LEU A 389 19.10 1.47 13.42
C LEU A 389 18.70 0.48 14.52
N LEU A 390 18.04 -0.61 14.14
CA LEU A 390 17.59 -1.65 15.08
C LEU A 390 18.77 -2.23 15.87
N GLU A 391 19.87 -2.53 15.23
CA GLU A 391 21.09 -3.02 15.91
C GLU A 391 21.68 -2.00 16.88
N GLY A 392 21.67 -0.71 16.51
CA GLY A 392 22.10 0.37 17.42
C GLY A 392 21.21 0.47 18.66
N GLU A 393 19.91 0.34 18.51
CA GLU A 393 18.95 0.35 19.62
C GLU A 393 19.06 -0.91 20.48
N LEU A 394 19.22 -2.09 19.86
CA LEU A 394 19.43 -3.34 20.59
C LEU A 394 20.71 -3.37 21.43
N ALA A 395 21.79 -2.73 20.95
CA ALA A 395 23.04 -2.61 21.69
C ALA A 395 22.89 -1.77 22.98
N GLN A 396 21.87 -0.91 23.05
CA GLN A 396 21.60 -0.04 24.23
C GLN A 396 20.42 -0.53 25.06
N LEU A 397 19.73 -1.58 24.61
CA LEU A 397 18.51 -2.10 25.23
C LEU A 397 18.77 -2.62 26.64
N LYS A 398 18.02 -2.09 27.62
CA LYS A 398 18.02 -2.57 28.99
C LYS A 398 16.73 -3.38 29.21
N GLY A 399 16.81 -4.68 28.97
CA GLY A 399 15.66 -5.56 29.11
C GLY A 399 15.44 -6.43 27.85
N SER A 400 14.26 -7.06 27.73
CA SER A 400 13.91 -7.99 26.66
C SER A 400 12.81 -7.45 25.73
N VAL A 401 12.40 -6.19 25.87
CA VAL A 401 11.30 -5.59 25.10
C VAL A 401 11.81 -4.40 24.29
N ILE A 402 11.65 -4.43 22.98
CA ILE A 402 11.98 -3.31 22.08
C ILE A 402 10.90 -2.23 22.24
N PRO A 403 11.26 -0.96 22.56
CA PRO A 403 10.28 0.11 22.78
C PRO A 403 9.39 0.37 21.57
N GLY A 404 8.10 0.66 21.81
CA GLY A 404 7.11 0.95 20.76
C GLY A 404 7.48 2.11 19.84
N GLU A 405 8.17 3.16 20.38
CA GLU A 405 8.70 4.28 19.59
C GLU A 405 9.75 3.83 18.55
N VAL A 406 10.61 2.87 18.90
CA VAL A 406 11.60 2.29 17.97
C VAL A 406 10.89 1.48 16.89
N VAL A 407 9.91 0.66 17.27
CA VAL A 407 9.09 -0.13 16.35
C VAL A 407 8.35 0.79 15.38
N PHE A 408 7.76 1.89 15.88
CA PHE A 408 7.07 2.88 15.07
C PHE A 408 8.02 3.59 14.10
N LYS A 409 9.20 3.96 14.52
CA LYS A 409 10.20 4.61 13.65
C LYS A 409 10.66 3.68 12.53
N LEU A 410 10.84 2.39 12.82
CA LEU A 410 11.14 1.37 11.82
C LEU A 410 9.99 1.22 10.82
N TYR A 411 8.76 1.24 11.29
CA TYR A 411 7.56 1.16 10.47
C TYR A 411 7.37 2.39 9.57
N ASP A 412 7.35 3.57 10.16
CA ASP A 412 6.98 4.83 9.49
C ASP A 412 8.08 5.31 8.53
N THR A 413 9.34 5.25 8.96
CA THR A 413 10.47 5.82 8.21
C THR A 413 11.17 4.81 7.30
N TYR A 414 11.35 3.58 7.77
CA TYR A 414 12.12 2.56 7.05
C TYR A 414 11.23 1.49 6.39
N GLY A 415 9.92 1.56 6.63
CA GLY A 415 8.96 0.64 6.02
C GLY A 415 9.07 -0.80 6.53
N PHE A 416 9.54 -0.99 7.78
CA PHE A 416 9.53 -2.29 8.44
C PHE A 416 8.13 -2.58 8.97
N PRO A 417 7.40 -3.56 8.44
CA PRO A 417 6.20 -4.04 9.09
C PRO A 417 6.48 -4.47 10.53
N THR A 418 5.51 -4.30 11.43
CA THR A 418 5.70 -4.62 12.85
C THR A 418 6.05 -6.07 13.10
N ASP A 419 5.43 -7.00 12.36
CA ASP A 419 5.73 -8.43 12.40
C ASP A 419 7.16 -8.74 11.96
N LEU A 420 7.72 -8.01 11.01
CA LEU A 420 9.12 -8.14 10.63
C LEU A 420 10.06 -7.75 11.79
N THR A 421 9.74 -6.68 12.50
CA THR A 421 10.49 -6.29 13.71
C THR A 421 10.31 -7.31 14.82
N ALA A 422 9.11 -7.87 14.97
CA ALA A 422 8.83 -8.95 15.94
C ALA A 422 9.59 -10.24 15.60
N ASP A 423 9.68 -10.61 14.32
CA ASP A 423 10.47 -11.77 13.88
C ASP A 423 11.96 -11.61 14.22
N ILE A 424 12.51 -10.41 13.98
CA ILE A 424 13.92 -10.11 14.31
C ILE A 424 14.13 -10.12 15.83
N ALA A 425 13.16 -9.64 16.60
CA ALA A 425 13.19 -9.67 18.06
C ALA A 425 13.17 -11.14 18.58
N ARG A 426 12.25 -11.96 18.07
CA ARG A 426 12.11 -13.38 18.44
C ARG A 426 13.38 -14.18 18.15
N GLU A 427 14.06 -13.93 17.03
CA GLU A 427 15.35 -14.56 16.71
C GLU A 427 16.45 -14.27 17.74
N ARG A 428 16.25 -13.29 18.64
CA ARG A 428 17.19 -12.86 19.68
C ARG A 428 16.62 -13.00 21.08
N ASP A 429 15.55 -13.79 21.25
CA ASP A 429 14.82 -13.97 22.51
C ASP A 429 14.28 -12.65 23.11
N LEU A 430 13.88 -11.72 22.22
CA LEU A 430 13.28 -10.43 22.56
C LEU A 430 11.81 -10.38 22.10
N THR A 431 11.08 -9.40 22.65
CA THR A 431 9.71 -9.05 22.24
C THR A 431 9.63 -7.58 21.83
N ILE A 432 8.50 -7.17 21.24
CA ILE A 432 8.22 -5.76 20.91
C ILE A 432 7.13 -5.20 21.83
N ASP A 433 7.15 -3.90 22.08
CA ASP A 433 6.10 -3.16 22.78
C ASP A 433 4.99 -2.77 21.79
N GLU A 434 4.04 -3.68 21.57
CA GLU A 434 2.90 -3.44 20.69
C GLU A 434 1.99 -2.31 21.19
N ALA A 435 1.79 -2.20 22.52
CA ALA A 435 0.95 -1.15 23.10
C ALA A 435 1.55 0.24 22.87
N GLY A 436 2.86 0.40 23.07
CA GLY A 436 3.59 1.63 22.77
C GLY A 436 3.57 1.96 21.27
N PHE A 437 3.67 0.97 20.38
CA PHE A 437 3.52 1.16 18.94
C PHE A 437 2.13 1.70 18.58
N GLU A 438 1.05 1.15 19.11
CA GLU A 438 -0.32 1.60 18.84
C GLU A 438 -0.57 3.04 19.33
N VAL A 439 0.05 3.47 20.43
CA VAL A 439 0.01 4.87 20.90
C VAL A 439 0.62 5.80 19.85
N GLU A 440 1.79 5.48 19.30
CA GLU A 440 2.45 6.29 18.26
C GLU A 440 1.64 6.29 16.95
N MET A 441 1.05 5.16 16.56
CA MET A 441 0.14 5.05 15.42
C MET A 441 -1.12 5.89 15.59
N ALA A 442 -1.71 5.90 16.79
CA ALA A 442 -2.85 6.75 17.11
C ALA A 442 -2.49 8.23 17.01
N ALA A 443 -1.32 8.62 17.52
CA ALA A 443 -0.81 9.99 17.42
C ALA A 443 -0.56 10.41 15.96
N GLN A 444 -0.05 9.53 15.11
CA GLN A 444 0.11 9.77 13.67
C GLN A 444 -1.26 9.97 12.98
N ARG A 445 -2.22 9.07 13.26
CA ARG A 445 -3.59 9.18 12.73
C ARG A 445 -4.27 10.49 13.18
N GLN A 446 -4.05 10.91 14.43
CA GLN A 446 -4.58 12.17 14.94
C GLN A 446 -3.95 13.37 14.24
N ARG A 447 -2.64 13.40 14.05
CA ARG A 447 -1.94 14.44 13.27
C ARG A 447 -2.47 14.52 11.82
N ALA A 448 -2.73 13.38 11.19
CA ALA A 448 -3.32 13.33 9.86
C ALA A 448 -4.77 13.88 9.84
N ARG A 449 -5.57 13.58 10.88
CA ARG A 449 -6.92 14.14 11.04
C ARG A 449 -6.90 15.65 11.31
N ASP A 450 -5.99 16.12 12.16
CA ASP A 450 -5.83 17.54 12.50
C ASP A 450 -5.35 18.38 11.31
N ALA A 451 -4.63 17.76 10.37
CA ALA A 451 -4.25 18.37 9.09
C ALA A 451 -5.43 18.45 8.10
N GLY A 452 -6.44 17.59 8.25
CA GLY A 452 -7.71 17.60 7.52
C GLY A 452 -8.83 18.24 8.34
N LYS A 453 -8.80 19.58 8.53
CA LYS A 453 -9.78 20.29 9.35
C LYS A 453 -11.22 20.11 8.88
N PHE A 454 -12.10 19.83 9.86
CA PHE A 454 -13.56 19.87 9.86
C PHE A 454 -14.30 18.77 9.09
N ALA A 455 -14.52 17.62 9.76
CA ALA A 455 -15.71 16.80 9.49
C ALA A 455 -16.53 16.69 10.77
N ILE A 456 -17.60 17.45 10.86
CA ILE A 456 -18.69 17.17 11.80
C ILE A 456 -19.31 15.84 11.33
N ASP A 457 -19.45 14.87 12.23
CA ASP A 457 -20.17 13.63 11.92
C ASP A 457 -21.69 13.90 11.90
N TYR A 458 -22.19 14.25 10.74
CA TYR A 458 -23.61 14.59 10.52
C TYR A 458 -24.54 13.41 10.83
N ASN A 459 -24.09 12.18 10.70
CA ASN A 459 -24.89 11.00 11.01
C ASN A 459 -25.16 10.82 12.51
N SER A 460 -24.33 11.41 13.37
CA SER A 460 -24.54 11.40 14.81
C SER A 460 -25.52 12.48 15.30
N VAL A 461 -25.66 13.57 14.56
CA VAL A 461 -26.44 14.77 14.94
C VAL A 461 -27.82 14.76 14.30
N VAL A 462 -27.93 14.40 13.02
CA VAL A 462 -29.20 14.49 12.28
C VAL A 462 -29.92 13.15 12.30
N LYS A 463 -31.03 13.06 12.99
CA LYS A 463 -31.90 11.89 13.04
C LYS A 463 -33.26 12.24 12.41
N VAL A 464 -33.35 12.12 11.10
CA VAL A 464 -34.63 12.33 10.38
C VAL A 464 -35.12 10.99 9.85
N GLU A 465 -36.35 10.63 10.17
CA GLU A 465 -37.05 9.50 9.56
C GLU A 465 -37.60 9.93 8.20
N GLY A 466 -37.10 9.34 7.12
CA GLY A 466 -37.55 9.62 5.76
C GLY A 466 -36.39 9.91 4.79
N GLU A 467 -36.73 9.92 3.50
CA GLU A 467 -35.82 10.23 2.39
C GLU A 467 -36.18 11.61 1.81
N THR A 468 -35.15 12.39 1.45
CA THR A 468 -35.35 13.63 0.69
C THR A 468 -35.45 13.29 -0.79
N GLN A 469 -36.52 13.72 -1.46
CA GLN A 469 -36.63 13.61 -2.92
C GLN A 469 -35.66 14.60 -3.58
N PHE A 470 -34.82 14.08 -4.50
CA PHE A 470 -33.87 14.91 -5.26
C PHE A 470 -34.42 15.22 -6.66
N ASP A 471 -34.66 16.48 -6.96
CA ASP A 471 -35.21 16.93 -8.24
C ASP A 471 -34.20 17.74 -9.07
N GLY A 472 -32.94 17.77 -8.61
CA GLY A 472 -31.88 18.66 -9.14
C GLY A 472 -31.16 18.19 -10.40
N TYR A 473 -31.53 17.08 -11.03
CA TYR A 473 -30.88 16.66 -12.29
C TYR A 473 -31.16 17.62 -13.46
N ASP A 474 -32.37 18.14 -13.50
CA ASP A 474 -32.80 19.06 -14.56
C ASP A 474 -33.17 20.48 -14.09
N ALA A 475 -33.28 20.68 -12.78
CA ALA A 475 -33.67 21.96 -12.21
C ALA A 475 -32.62 22.53 -11.23
N THR A 476 -32.48 23.85 -11.22
CA THR A 476 -31.66 24.59 -10.24
C THR A 476 -32.53 25.41 -9.30
N VAL A 477 -33.84 25.42 -9.50
CA VAL A 477 -34.85 26.06 -8.63
C VAL A 477 -35.93 25.04 -8.38
N GLY A 478 -36.40 24.97 -7.15
CA GLY A 478 -37.46 24.07 -6.71
C GLY A 478 -38.14 24.63 -5.45
N GLU A 479 -39.26 24.02 -5.06
CA GLU A 479 -39.93 24.32 -3.79
C GLU A 479 -39.79 23.08 -2.88
N GLY A 480 -39.59 23.32 -1.57
CA GLY A 480 -39.53 22.25 -0.58
C GLY A 480 -40.09 22.70 0.75
N GLN A 481 -40.67 21.75 1.51
CA GLN A 481 -41.11 21.97 2.86
C GLN A 481 -40.00 21.60 3.84
N ILE A 482 -39.73 22.45 4.83
CA ILE A 482 -38.77 22.20 5.89
C ILE A 482 -39.36 21.14 6.84
N ILE A 483 -38.65 19.98 6.91
CA ILE A 483 -39.05 18.84 7.76
C ILE A 483 -38.24 18.72 9.05
N ALA A 484 -37.05 19.35 9.11
CA ALA A 484 -36.26 19.43 10.32
C ALA A 484 -35.31 20.64 10.27
N ILE A 485 -35.04 21.22 11.43
CA ILE A 485 -34.03 22.28 11.66
C ILE A 485 -33.21 21.87 12.87
N TYR A 486 -31.88 21.93 12.77
CA TYR A 486 -30.96 21.69 13.87
C TYR A 486 -30.03 22.89 14.07
N LYS A 487 -29.87 23.29 15.34
CA LYS A 487 -28.96 24.34 15.79
C LYS A 487 -28.15 23.82 16.97
N ASP A 488 -26.85 23.97 16.96
CA ASP A 488 -25.95 23.51 18.02
C ASP A 488 -26.12 22.02 18.40
N GLY A 489 -26.56 21.19 17.43
CA GLY A 489 -26.78 19.74 17.62
C GLY A 489 -28.16 19.37 18.15
N GLU A 490 -29.01 20.32 18.45
CA GLU A 490 -30.41 20.12 18.94
C GLU A 490 -31.42 20.49 17.86
N GLN A 491 -32.53 19.74 17.79
CA GLN A 491 -33.62 20.06 16.90
C GLN A 491 -34.43 21.25 17.46
N VAL A 492 -34.72 22.24 16.60
CA VAL A 492 -35.43 23.47 16.96
C VAL A 492 -36.54 23.74 15.96
N ASP A 493 -37.56 24.54 16.37
CA ASP A 493 -38.67 24.90 15.51
C ASP A 493 -38.46 26.19 14.70
N GLU A 494 -37.49 27.04 15.08
CA GLU A 494 -37.20 28.31 14.42
C GLU A 494 -35.70 28.67 14.54
N VAL A 495 -35.17 29.29 13.50
CA VAL A 495 -33.85 29.95 13.47
C VAL A 495 -34.00 31.36 12.93
N VAL A 496 -33.18 32.29 13.47
CA VAL A 496 -33.27 33.73 13.18
C VAL A 496 -31.99 34.26 12.58
N GLU A 497 -32.02 35.49 12.08
CA GLU A 497 -30.87 36.17 11.46
C GLU A 497 -29.59 36.05 12.29
N GLY A 498 -28.53 35.59 11.65
CA GLY A 498 -27.20 35.32 12.25
C GLY A 498 -27.03 33.88 12.77
N ASP A 499 -28.08 33.07 12.84
CA ASP A 499 -28.00 31.71 13.27
C ASP A 499 -27.42 30.80 12.20
N GLU A 500 -26.41 30.00 12.56
CA GLU A 500 -25.94 28.84 11.75
C GLU A 500 -26.86 27.64 12.07
N ALA A 501 -27.30 26.94 11.03
CA ALA A 501 -28.22 25.82 11.18
C ALA A 501 -28.02 24.73 10.11
N LEU A 502 -28.58 23.55 10.40
CA LEU A 502 -28.76 22.47 9.42
C LEU A 502 -30.28 22.38 9.13
N ILE A 503 -30.64 22.46 7.87
CA ILE A 503 -32.04 22.40 7.42
C ILE A 503 -32.23 21.18 6.52
N VAL A 504 -33.29 20.43 6.74
CA VAL A 504 -33.68 19.30 5.89
C VAL A 504 -35.03 19.61 5.24
N LEU A 505 -35.08 19.38 3.92
CA LEU A 505 -36.29 19.53 3.13
C LEU A 505 -36.87 18.16 2.73
N ASN A 506 -38.16 18.07 2.53
CA ASN A 506 -38.81 16.87 1.97
C ASN A 506 -38.41 16.60 0.53
N GLN A 507 -38.19 17.69 -0.24
CA GLN A 507 -37.66 17.63 -1.62
C GLN A 507 -36.73 18.82 -1.85
N THR A 508 -35.71 18.63 -2.70
CA THR A 508 -34.68 19.68 -2.94
C THR A 508 -34.02 19.56 -4.33
N PRO A 509 -33.73 20.70 -4.97
CA PRO A 509 -32.89 20.72 -6.15
C PRO A 509 -31.38 20.68 -5.84
N PHE A 510 -30.97 20.69 -4.55
CA PHE A 510 -29.58 20.71 -4.13
C PHE A 510 -28.99 19.32 -4.14
N TYR A 511 -27.89 19.12 -4.86
CA TYR A 511 -27.11 17.87 -4.83
C TYR A 511 -26.35 17.78 -3.52
N ALA A 512 -26.53 16.68 -2.82
CA ALA A 512 -25.73 16.38 -1.62
C ALA A 512 -24.42 15.71 -1.97
N GLU A 513 -23.33 16.09 -1.30
CA GLU A 513 -21.99 15.55 -1.51
C GLU A 513 -22.00 14.02 -1.59
N SER A 514 -21.58 13.48 -2.72
CA SER A 514 -21.52 12.05 -3.00
C SER A 514 -20.61 11.75 -4.18
N GLY A 515 -19.95 10.56 -4.20
CA GLY A 515 -19.15 10.09 -5.33
C GLY A 515 -17.96 11.01 -5.69
N GLY A 516 -17.49 11.83 -4.76
CA GLY A 516 -16.42 12.80 -4.97
C GLY A 516 -16.88 14.16 -5.50
N GLN A 517 -18.16 14.34 -5.90
CA GLN A 517 -18.72 15.64 -6.22
C GLN A 517 -19.13 16.37 -4.95
N ILE A 518 -18.70 17.63 -4.78
CA ILE A 518 -19.07 18.51 -3.66
C ILE A 518 -20.57 18.79 -3.65
N GLY A 519 -21.12 19.12 -2.47
CA GLY A 519 -22.49 19.58 -2.30
C GLY A 519 -22.75 20.92 -2.96
N ASP A 520 -24.01 21.15 -3.34
CA ASP A 520 -24.45 22.42 -3.89
C ASP A 520 -24.57 23.51 -2.84
N THR A 521 -24.42 24.74 -3.29
CA THR A 521 -24.61 25.96 -2.51
C THR A 521 -25.71 26.81 -3.14
N GLY A 522 -26.34 27.66 -2.35
CA GLY A 522 -27.42 28.52 -2.84
C GLY A 522 -28.22 29.19 -1.73
N ILE A 523 -29.51 29.37 -1.93
CA ILE A 523 -30.38 30.03 -0.95
C ILE A 523 -31.70 29.29 -0.82
N PHE A 524 -32.26 29.31 0.39
CA PHE A 524 -33.70 29.11 0.66
C PHE A 524 -34.34 30.43 0.97
N LYS A 525 -35.47 30.72 0.34
CA LYS A 525 -36.19 31.99 0.52
C LYS A 525 -37.67 31.73 0.72
N ASN A 526 -38.27 32.45 1.63
CA ASN A 526 -39.71 32.59 1.79
C ASN A 526 -40.08 34.01 2.22
N ASP A 527 -41.36 34.28 2.55
CA ASP A 527 -41.84 35.59 2.97
C ASP A 527 -41.23 36.05 4.32
N THR A 528 -40.70 35.18 5.14
CA THR A 528 -40.21 35.47 6.50
C THR A 528 -38.71 35.56 6.61
N GLY A 529 -37.95 35.01 5.64
CA GLY A 529 -36.49 35.00 5.75
C GLY A 529 -35.74 34.43 4.56
N ILE A 530 -34.42 34.56 4.64
CA ILE A 530 -33.46 33.98 3.68
C ILE A 530 -32.43 33.19 4.46
N PHE A 531 -32.22 31.93 4.04
CA PHE A 531 -31.15 31.08 4.52
C PHE A 531 -30.14 30.82 3.39
N GLU A 532 -28.88 31.20 3.59
CA GLU A 532 -27.82 30.94 2.65
C GLU A 532 -27.22 29.55 2.91
N VAL A 533 -27.39 28.63 1.95
CA VAL A 533 -26.84 27.28 1.98
C VAL A 533 -25.38 27.34 1.54
N GLN A 534 -24.48 26.95 2.41
CA GLN A 534 -23.03 26.95 2.21
C GLN A 534 -22.49 25.56 1.81
N ASP A 535 -23.20 24.48 2.20
CA ASP A 535 -22.86 23.10 1.83
C ASP A 535 -24.11 22.22 1.92
N THR A 536 -24.13 21.13 1.16
CA THR A 536 -25.20 20.13 1.18
C THR A 536 -24.61 18.74 1.30
N LYS A 537 -24.98 18.03 2.35
CA LYS A 537 -24.47 16.69 2.66
C LYS A 537 -25.56 15.64 2.81
N LYS A 538 -25.17 14.38 2.72
CA LYS A 538 -26.07 13.25 2.87
C LYS A 538 -25.96 12.69 4.29
N SER A 539 -27.09 12.45 4.95
CA SER A 539 -27.20 11.74 6.23
C SER A 539 -28.31 10.69 6.11
N GLY A 540 -27.92 9.41 5.95
CA GLY A 540 -28.89 8.37 5.59
C GLY A 540 -29.58 8.67 4.25
N GLY A 541 -30.91 8.69 4.23
CA GLY A 541 -31.74 9.10 3.08
C GLY A 541 -32.02 10.60 3.01
N ALA A 542 -31.67 11.40 4.03
CA ALA A 542 -31.91 12.83 4.08
C ALA A 542 -30.79 13.67 3.49
N PHE A 543 -31.14 14.77 2.82
CA PHE A 543 -30.20 15.80 2.35
C PHE A 543 -30.20 16.95 3.35
N VAL A 544 -29.03 17.21 3.93
CA VAL A 544 -28.82 18.19 5.01
C VAL A 544 -28.14 19.42 4.42
N HIS A 545 -28.82 20.55 4.48
CA HIS A 545 -28.33 21.84 3.98
C HIS A 545 -27.76 22.63 5.15
N GLN A 546 -26.45 22.82 5.14
CA GLN A 546 -25.72 23.62 6.13
C GLN A 546 -25.64 25.07 5.67
N GLY A 547 -25.94 26.01 6.57
CA GLY A 547 -25.85 27.41 6.21
C GLY A 547 -26.19 28.38 7.35
N ILE A 548 -26.49 29.60 6.99
CA ILE A 548 -26.75 30.69 7.92
C ILE A 548 -28.04 31.45 7.52
N VAL A 549 -28.84 31.88 8.45
CA VAL A 549 -29.96 32.80 8.21
C VAL A 549 -29.40 34.21 8.00
N THR A 550 -29.52 34.73 6.79
CA THR A 550 -28.99 36.05 6.42
C THR A 550 -30.00 37.16 6.57
N VAL A 551 -31.31 36.85 6.57
CA VAL A 551 -32.42 37.80 6.74
C VAL A 551 -33.58 37.11 7.44
N GLY A 552 -34.14 37.75 8.47
CA GLY A 552 -35.40 37.38 9.09
C GLY A 552 -35.41 36.07 9.90
N SER A 553 -36.37 35.21 9.68
CA SER A 553 -36.44 33.91 10.35
C SER A 553 -37.02 32.81 9.46
N ILE A 554 -36.58 31.57 9.75
CA ILE A 554 -37.01 30.34 9.08
C ILE A 554 -37.58 29.41 10.13
N LYS A 555 -38.75 28.83 9.85
CA LYS A 555 -39.48 27.94 10.81
C LYS A 555 -39.75 26.57 10.21
N LEU A 556 -39.88 25.60 11.11
CA LEU A 556 -40.30 24.24 10.78
C LEU A 556 -41.69 24.25 10.08
N ALA A 557 -41.88 23.32 9.16
CA ALA A 557 -43.08 23.15 8.33
C ALA A 557 -43.38 24.27 7.33
N GLN A 558 -42.53 25.30 7.23
CA GLN A 558 -42.67 26.31 6.17
C GLN A 558 -42.19 25.75 4.80
N ASN A 559 -42.83 26.23 3.75
CA ASN A 559 -42.32 26.07 2.38
C ASN A 559 -41.25 27.12 2.07
N VAL A 560 -40.26 26.74 1.33
CA VAL A 560 -39.19 27.62 0.82
C VAL A 560 -38.98 27.40 -0.65
N GLU A 561 -38.68 28.46 -1.38
CA GLU A 561 -38.08 28.38 -2.70
C GLU A 561 -36.60 28.11 -2.50
N ALA A 562 -36.13 26.99 -3.04
CA ALA A 562 -34.74 26.50 -2.97
C ALA A 562 -34.06 26.81 -4.31
N THR A 563 -33.08 27.72 -4.30
CA THR A 563 -32.36 28.15 -5.51
C THR A 563 -30.86 27.84 -5.39
N VAL A 564 -30.36 26.97 -6.26
CA VAL A 564 -28.94 26.59 -6.36
C VAL A 564 -28.16 27.66 -7.09
N LYS A 565 -26.90 27.94 -6.71
CA LYS A 565 -25.96 28.80 -7.46
C LYS A 565 -25.61 28.11 -8.79
N ALA A 566 -26.33 28.47 -9.85
CA ALA A 566 -26.32 27.79 -11.14
C ALA A 566 -24.94 27.82 -11.85
N ASP A 567 -24.17 28.89 -11.69
CA ASP A 567 -22.83 29.03 -12.22
C ASP A 567 -21.82 28.06 -11.58
N ILE A 568 -21.89 27.89 -10.25
CA ILE A 568 -21.07 26.96 -9.49
C ILE A 568 -21.42 25.52 -9.90
N ARG A 569 -22.73 25.17 -9.92
CA ARG A 569 -23.19 23.84 -10.36
C ARG A 569 -22.75 23.54 -11.80
N ALA A 570 -22.90 24.49 -12.72
CA ALA A 570 -22.49 24.30 -14.11
C ALA A 570 -20.99 24.07 -14.25
N ALA A 571 -20.16 24.76 -13.44
CA ALA A 571 -18.71 24.54 -13.41
C ALA A 571 -18.38 23.16 -12.82
N THR A 572 -19.05 22.76 -11.74
CA THR A 572 -18.90 21.43 -11.14
C THR A 572 -19.31 20.32 -12.12
N ALA A 573 -20.44 20.48 -12.84
CA ALA A 573 -20.90 19.53 -13.85
C ALA A 573 -19.90 19.37 -15.01
N ARG A 574 -19.25 20.47 -15.45
CA ARG A 574 -18.18 20.42 -16.45
C ARG A 574 -17.00 19.58 -15.96
N ASN A 575 -16.52 19.86 -14.75
CA ASN A 575 -15.42 19.13 -14.15
C ASN A 575 -15.78 17.64 -13.92
N HIS A 576 -17.02 17.35 -13.51
CA HIS A 576 -17.46 15.98 -13.30
C HIS A 576 -17.50 15.17 -14.62
N SER A 577 -18.08 15.74 -15.67
CA SER A 577 -18.11 15.09 -16.97
C SER A 577 -16.72 14.91 -17.56
N ALA A 578 -15.82 15.91 -17.38
CA ALA A 578 -14.43 15.79 -17.79
C ALA A 578 -13.67 14.70 -17.02
N THR A 579 -14.04 14.42 -15.76
CA THR A 579 -13.43 13.32 -14.97
C THR A 579 -13.68 11.98 -15.61
N HIS A 580 -14.88 11.70 -16.13
CA HIS A 580 -15.20 10.45 -16.82
C HIS A 580 -14.45 10.33 -18.15
N LEU A 581 -14.37 11.41 -18.95
CA LEU A 581 -13.56 11.41 -20.18
C LEU A 581 -12.07 11.21 -19.86
N LEU A 582 -11.57 11.83 -18.80
CA LEU A 582 -10.20 11.64 -18.32
C LEU A 582 -9.93 10.18 -17.92
N HIS A 583 -10.84 9.57 -17.17
CA HIS A 583 -10.70 8.17 -16.76
C HIS A 583 -10.64 7.22 -17.97
N ALA A 584 -11.53 7.40 -18.94
CA ALA A 584 -11.51 6.62 -20.18
C ALA A 584 -10.21 6.84 -20.98
N ALA A 585 -9.74 8.09 -21.12
CA ALA A 585 -8.48 8.40 -21.80
C ALA A 585 -7.26 7.79 -21.08
N LEU A 586 -7.23 7.85 -19.77
CA LEU A 586 -6.18 7.21 -18.96
C LEU A 586 -6.12 5.70 -19.21
N ARG A 587 -7.27 5.03 -19.22
CA ARG A 587 -7.35 3.59 -19.51
C ARG A 587 -6.89 3.26 -20.92
N GLN A 588 -7.23 4.09 -21.89
CA GLN A 588 -6.81 3.89 -23.29
C GLN A 588 -5.29 4.04 -23.46
N ILE A 589 -4.65 4.98 -22.76
CA ILE A 589 -3.21 5.28 -22.92
C ILE A 589 -2.34 4.42 -21.99
N LEU A 590 -2.77 4.20 -20.76
CA LEU A 590 -1.97 3.52 -19.74
C LEU A 590 -2.35 2.03 -19.58
N GLY A 591 -3.57 1.66 -19.96
CA GLY A 591 -4.06 0.29 -19.89
C GLY A 591 -5.26 0.09 -18.94
N GLU A 592 -5.90 -1.06 -19.05
CA GLU A 592 -7.14 -1.39 -18.31
C GLU A 592 -6.96 -1.50 -16.78
N HIS A 593 -5.71 -1.60 -16.30
CA HIS A 593 -5.39 -1.62 -14.87
C HIS A 593 -5.68 -0.29 -14.17
N VAL A 594 -5.87 0.79 -14.91
CA VAL A 594 -6.25 2.10 -14.35
C VAL A 594 -7.64 2.00 -13.74
N GLN A 595 -7.71 2.17 -12.43
CA GLN A 595 -8.92 2.17 -11.63
C GLN A 595 -8.94 3.40 -10.73
N GLN A 596 -10.10 4.01 -10.55
CA GLN A 596 -10.28 5.10 -9.61
C GLN A 596 -9.95 4.65 -8.18
N LYS A 597 -9.16 5.46 -7.47
CA LYS A 597 -8.84 5.29 -6.04
C LYS A 597 -9.38 6.44 -5.18
N GLY A 598 -9.72 7.54 -5.81
CA GLY A 598 -10.35 8.69 -5.19
C GLY A 598 -10.71 9.73 -6.25
N SER A 599 -11.68 10.57 -5.91
CA SER A 599 -12.10 11.68 -6.77
C SER A 599 -12.51 12.87 -5.90
N LEU A 600 -12.23 14.07 -6.40
CA LEU A 600 -12.80 15.32 -5.92
C LEU A 600 -13.21 16.17 -7.13
N VAL A 601 -14.47 16.55 -7.17
CA VAL A 601 -15.02 17.38 -8.24
C VAL A 601 -15.65 18.63 -7.62
N ALA A 602 -14.99 19.76 -7.83
CA ALA A 602 -15.44 21.09 -7.40
C ALA A 602 -15.62 22.00 -8.60
N SER A 603 -16.09 23.20 -8.39
CA SER A 603 -16.33 24.18 -9.47
C SER A 603 -15.04 24.70 -10.11
N ASP A 604 -13.95 24.74 -9.38
CA ASP A 604 -12.64 25.31 -9.78
C ASP A 604 -11.57 24.26 -10.11
N ILE A 605 -11.78 23.00 -9.73
CA ILE A 605 -10.81 21.92 -9.94
C ILE A 605 -11.51 20.56 -9.99
N LEU A 606 -10.97 19.66 -10.77
CA LEU A 606 -11.17 18.23 -10.61
C LEU A 606 -9.86 17.55 -10.20
N ARG A 607 -9.95 16.56 -9.34
CA ARG A 607 -8.85 15.76 -8.87
C ARG A 607 -9.20 14.28 -9.02
N PHE A 608 -8.36 13.54 -9.68
CA PHE A 608 -8.57 12.13 -9.96
C PHE A 608 -7.37 11.31 -9.50
N ASP A 609 -7.59 10.47 -8.49
CA ASP A 609 -6.60 9.54 -7.96
C ASP A 609 -6.84 8.18 -8.58
N PHE A 610 -5.80 7.57 -9.17
CA PHE A 610 -5.94 6.33 -9.92
C PHE A 610 -4.77 5.38 -9.70
N ALA A 611 -5.04 4.09 -9.91
CA ALA A 611 -4.02 3.05 -9.83
C ALA A 611 -3.08 3.17 -11.03
N ASN A 612 -1.83 3.50 -10.81
CA ASN A 612 -0.74 3.43 -11.78
C ASN A 612 0.60 3.42 -11.06
N ASP A 613 1.48 2.50 -11.46
CA ASP A 613 2.75 2.28 -10.77
C ASP A 613 3.87 3.21 -11.20
N GLN A 614 3.77 3.74 -12.43
CA GLN A 614 4.77 4.62 -13.01
C GLN A 614 4.25 6.06 -13.08
N PRO A 615 5.14 7.07 -13.02
CA PRO A 615 4.78 8.43 -13.38
C PRO A 615 4.23 8.46 -14.81
N VAL A 616 3.19 9.26 -15.03
CA VAL A 616 2.70 9.51 -16.38
C VAL A 616 3.66 10.46 -17.09
N SER A 617 4.20 10.08 -18.25
CA SER A 617 5.15 10.92 -18.96
C SER A 617 4.49 12.19 -19.49
N PHE A 618 5.29 13.20 -19.77
CA PHE A 618 4.78 14.45 -20.34
C PHE A 618 4.06 14.23 -21.66
N GLU A 619 4.57 13.37 -22.51
CA GLU A 619 3.97 13.00 -23.80
C GLU A 619 2.64 12.26 -23.60
N GLN A 620 2.56 11.35 -22.62
CA GLN A 620 1.31 10.68 -22.26
C GLN A 620 0.28 11.67 -21.73
N LEU A 621 0.67 12.61 -20.87
CA LEU A 621 -0.23 13.66 -20.37
C LEU A 621 -0.77 14.53 -21.50
N GLN A 622 0.08 14.89 -22.46
CA GLN A 622 -0.36 15.65 -23.64
C GLN A 622 -1.35 14.86 -24.49
N GLU A 623 -1.12 13.56 -24.67
CA GLU A 623 -2.01 12.71 -25.46
C GLU A 623 -3.36 12.48 -24.75
N ILE A 624 -3.36 12.28 -23.42
CA ILE A 624 -4.57 12.20 -22.60
C ILE A 624 -5.37 13.50 -22.72
N GLU A 625 -4.71 14.64 -22.55
CA GLU A 625 -5.34 15.96 -22.69
C GLU A 625 -5.93 16.16 -24.09
N ARG A 626 -5.20 15.73 -25.12
CA ARG A 626 -5.64 15.78 -26.52
C ARG A 626 -6.90 14.92 -26.76
N LEU A 627 -6.91 13.69 -26.24
CA LEU A 627 -8.05 12.77 -26.35
C LEU A 627 -9.29 13.35 -25.68
N VAL A 628 -9.18 13.82 -24.45
CA VAL A 628 -10.31 14.45 -23.74
C VAL A 628 -10.84 15.64 -24.50
N ASN A 629 -9.97 16.53 -24.98
CA ASN A 629 -10.41 17.70 -25.77
C ASN A 629 -10.98 17.30 -27.13
N ALA A 630 -10.55 16.21 -27.74
CA ALA A 630 -11.17 15.69 -28.97
C ALA A 630 -12.63 15.28 -28.73
N GLU A 631 -12.92 14.60 -27.60
CA GLU A 631 -14.28 14.25 -27.21
C GLU A 631 -15.14 15.48 -26.86
N VAL A 632 -14.53 16.50 -26.25
CA VAL A 632 -15.19 17.79 -26.01
C VAL A 632 -15.57 18.45 -27.34
N ILE A 633 -14.63 18.51 -28.30
CA ILE A 633 -14.87 19.12 -29.62
C ILE A 633 -15.92 18.33 -30.43
N ALA A 634 -15.97 17.01 -30.30
CA ALA A 634 -16.97 16.15 -30.95
C ALA A 634 -18.40 16.50 -30.52
N ASN A 635 -18.58 17.13 -29.37
CA ASN A 635 -19.86 17.67 -28.87
C ASN A 635 -21.01 16.63 -28.94
N THR A 636 -20.73 15.43 -28.45
CA THR A 636 -21.71 14.31 -28.41
C THR A 636 -22.71 14.53 -27.28
N ALA A 637 -23.91 13.96 -27.42
CA ALA A 637 -24.90 13.98 -26.34
C ALA A 637 -24.43 13.11 -25.16
N VAL A 638 -24.67 13.58 -23.94
CA VAL A 638 -24.50 12.80 -22.73
C VAL A 638 -25.82 12.16 -22.36
N SER A 639 -25.88 10.85 -22.23
CA SER A 639 -27.10 10.11 -21.91
C SER A 639 -26.97 9.40 -20.56
N THR A 640 -28.10 9.32 -19.87
CA THR A 640 -28.25 8.57 -18.63
C THR A 640 -29.41 7.61 -18.74
N GLU A 641 -29.22 6.38 -18.29
CA GLU A 641 -30.24 5.33 -18.27
C GLU A 641 -30.27 4.69 -16.89
N LEU A 642 -31.47 4.39 -16.40
CA LEU A 642 -31.65 3.56 -15.21
C LEU A 642 -31.77 2.11 -15.68
N LEU A 643 -30.86 1.27 -15.22
CA LEU A 643 -30.77 -0.14 -15.59
C LEU A 643 -30.57 -0.98 -14.33
N ASP A 644 -30.96 -2.26 -14.41
CA ASP A 644 -30.50 -3.23 -13.42
C ASP A 644 -28.98 -3.50 -13.59
N ILE A 645 -28.36 -4.02 -12.53
CA ILE A 645 -26.90 -4.23 -12.50
C ILE A 645 -26.41 -5.14 -13.64
N GLU A 646 -27.16 -6.19 -13.99
CA GLU A 646 -26.74 -7.15 -15.02
C GLU A 646 -26.82 -6.52 -16.43
N SER A 647 -27.88 -5.76 -16.70
CA SER A 647 -28.01 -4.96 -17.92
C SER A 647 -26.92 -3.90 -18.04
N ALA A 648 -26.54 -3.25 -16.92
CA ALA A 648 -25.44 -2.29 -16.89
C ALA A 648 -24.08 -2.96 -17.21
N LYS A 649 -23.81 -4.14 -16.66
CA LYS A 649 -22.62 -4.94 -16.97
C LYS A 649 -22.60 -5.36 -18.44
N ALA A 650 -23.72 -5.86 -18.95
CA ALA A 650 -23.85 -6.27 -20.36
C ALA A 650 -23.57 -5.12 -21.32
N LYS A 651 -23.94 -3.89 -20.95
CA LYS A 651 -23.62 -2.66 -21.68
C LYS A 651 -22.14 -2.25 -21.62
N GLY A 652 -21.37 -2.93 -20.75
CA GLY A 652 -19.94 -2.62 -20.51
C GLY A 652 -19.72 -1.44 -19.59
N ALA A 653 -20.70 -1.10 -18.74
CA ALA A 653 -20.58 -0.02 -17.78
C ALA A 653 -19.48 -0.34 -16.74
N MET A 654 -18.56 0.60 -16.54
CA MET A 654 -17.53 0.49 -15.52
C MET A 654 -18.14 0.73 -14.15
N MET A 655 -17.80 -0.17 -13.22
CA MET A 655 -18.24 -0.13 -11.83
C MET A 655 -17.04 0.10 -10.92
N LEU A 656 -17.19 0.95 -9.91
CA LEU A 656 -16.15 1.15 -8.90
C LEU A 656 -16.09 -0.05 -7.97
N PHE A 657 -14.90 -0.56 -7.75
CA PHE A 657 -14.69 -1.72 -6.91
C PHE A 657 -14.93 -1.38 -5.42
N GLY A 658 -15.86 -2.09 -4.78
CA GLY A 658 -16.14 -1.94 -3.33
C GLY A 658 -17.31 -1.02 -2.99
N GLU A 659 -17.97 -0.40 -3.96
CA GLU A 659 -19.23 0.31 -3.71
C GLU A 659 -20.43 -0.64 -3.71
N LYS A 660 -21.37 -0.39 -2.81
CA LYS A 660 -22.67 -1.10 -2.79
C LYS A 660 -23.63 -0.37 -3.70
N TYR A 661 -24.06 -1.03 -4.76
CA TYR A 661 -25.05 -0.52 -5.67
C TYR A 661 -26.44 -1.11 -5.31
N GLY A 662 -27.50 -0.33 -5.52
CA GLY A 662 -28.87 -0.83 -5.41
C GLY A 662 -29.24 -1.72 -6.59
N ASP A 663 -30.47 -2.24 -6.57
CA ASP A 663 -31.01 -3.08 -7.67
C ASP A 663 -31.09 -2.30 -8.98
N GLU A 664 -31.37 -1.00 -8.94
CA GLU A 664 -31.30 -0.07 -10.07
C GLU A 664 -30.10 0.86 -9.97
N VAL A 665 -29.38 1.02 -11.07
CA VAL A 665 -28.17 1.86 -11.18
C VAL A 665 -28.30 2.85 -12.34
N ARG A 666 -27.75 4.06 -12.14
CA ARG A 666 -27.70 5.11 -13.15
C ARG A 666 -26.44 4.95 -13.99
N VAL A 667 -26.62 4.54 -15.27
CA VAL A 667 -25.56 4.36 -16.27
C VAL A 667 -25.39 5.65 -17.07
N LEU A 668 -24.23 6.25 -16.99
CA LEU A 668 -23.83 7.44 -17.73
C LEU A 668 -23.02 7.02 -18.97
N SER A 669 -23.42 7.49 -20.14
CA SER A 669 -22.71 7.27 -21.42
C SER A 669 -22.37 8.59 -22.09
N MET A 670 -21.11 8.77 -22.52
CA MET A 670 -20.66 9.99 -23.20
C MET A 670 -19.48 9.72 -24.13
N GLY A 671 -19.25 10.69 -25.02
CA GLY A 671 -18.16 10.63 -26.00
C GLY A 671 -18.54 9.96 -27.29
N SER A 672 -17.60 9.85 -28.20
CA SER A 672 -17.76 9.28 -29.52
C SER A 672 -18.07 7.78 -29.45
N ILE A 673 -18.87 7.29 -30.42
CA ILE A 673 -19.19 5.87 -30.50
C ILE A 673 -18.16 5.18 -31.40
N ILE A 674 -17.43 4.23 -30.84
CA ILE A 674 -16.44 3.40 -31.54
C ILE A 674 -16.85 1.95 -31.31
N GLU A 675 -17.00 1.15 -32.38
CA GLU A 675 -17.41 -0.28 -32.30
C GLU A 675 -18.67 -0.50 -31.44
N GLU A 676 -19.68 0.34 -31.62
CA GLU A 676 -20.96 0.31 -30.89
C GLU A 676 -20.89 0.71 -29.41
N LYS A 677 -19.73 1.18 -28.90
CA LYS A 677 -19.57 1.63 -27.51
C LYS A 677 -19.21 3.10 -27.45
N ASN A 678 -19.78 3.82 -26.49
CA ASN A 678 -19.37 5.18 -26.17
C ASN A 678 -17.94 5.19 -25.61
N PHE A 679 -17.25 6.33 -25.78
CA PHE A 679 -15.89 6.53 -25.26
C PHE A 679 -15.79 6.31 -23.74
N SER A 680 -16.82 6.72 -22.98
CA SER A 680 -16.95 6.44 -21.54
C SER A 680 -18.36 5.91 -21.24
N ILE A 681 -18.45 4.81 -20.48
CA ILE A 681 -19.69 4.24 -19.95
C ILE A 681 -19.42 3.85 -18.50
N GLU A 682 -20.04 4.56 -17.55
CA GLU A 682 -19.76 4.38 -16.12
C GLU A 682 -21.03 4.50 -15.27
N LEU A 683 -21.02 3.89 -14.08
CA LEU A 683 -22.08 4.10 -13.09
C LEU A 683 -21.83 5.42 -12.36
N CYS A 684 -22.75 6.38 -12.46
CA CYS A 684 -22.61 7.68 -11.82
C CYS A 684 -23.94 8.33 -11.44
N GLY A 685 -24.08 8.68 -10.16
CA GLY A 685 -25.24 9.43 -9.62
C GLY A 685 -25.07 10.96 -9.61
N GLY A 686 -23.95 11.49 -10.13
CA GLY A 686 -23.64 12.92 -10.09
C GLY A 686 -24.33 13.77 -11.16
N ILE A 687 -24.02 15.06 -11.14
CA ILE A 687 -24.52 16.05 -12.09
C ILE A 687 -23.56 16.20 -13.27
N HIS A 688 -24.08 16.15 -14.48
CA HIS A 688 -23.29 16.19 -15.71
C HIS A 688 -23.81 17.24 -16.70
N VAL A 689 -22.94 17.57 -17.66
CA VAL A 689 -23.32 18.40 -18.80
C VAL A 689 -24.27 17.65 -19.75
N LYS A 690 -25.04 18.35 -20.54
CA LYS A 690 -25.95 17.73 -21.53
C LYS A 690 -25.24 17.29 -22.80
N ARG A 691 -24.12 17.91 -23.13
CA ARG A 691 -23.27 17.60 -24.27
C ARG A 691 -21.80 17.74 -23.89
N THR A 692 -20.93 16.92 -24.46
CA THR A 692 -19.49 16.99 -24.16
C THR A 692 -18.87 18.36 -24.48
N GLY A 693 -19.41 19.06 -25.49
CA GLY A 693 -18.98 20.43 -25.83
C GLY A 693 -19.21 21.45 -24.72
N ASP A 694 -20.18 21.25 -23.83
CA ASP A 694 -20.46 22.17 -22.71
C ASP A 694 -19.32 22.17 -21.66
N ILE A 695 -18.42 21.18 -21.69
CA ILE A 695 -17.22 21.12 -20.83
C ILE A 695 -16.29 22.30 -21.13
N GLY A 696 -16.17 22.69 -22.39
CA GLY A 696 -15.20 23.69 -22.84
C GLY A 696 -13.77 23.12 -22.82
N LEU A 697 -12.77 24.01 -22.78
CA LEU A 697 -11.36 23.56 -22.74
C LEU A 697 -11.07 22.75 -21.48
N PHE A 698 -10.49 21.57 -21.66
CA PHE A 698 -9.94 20.75 -20.59
C PHE A 698 -8.42 20.94 -20.51
N LYS A 699 -7.88 21.18 -19.31
CA LYS A 699 -6.44 21.38 -19.09
C LYS A 699 -5.95 20.65 -17.86
N ILE A 700 -4.97 19.76 -18.02
CA ILE A 700 -4.24 19.12 -16.91
C ILE A 700 -3.31 20.17 -16.29
N THR A 701 -3.36 20.32 -14.97
CA THR A 701 -2.55 21.28 -14.20
C THR A 701 -1.42 20.63 -13.44
N SER A 702 -1.61 19.43 -12.94
CA SER A 702 -0.56 18.67 -12.23
C SER A 702 -0.73 17.16 -12.38
N GLU A 703 0.37 16.42 -12.22
CA GLU A 703 0.43 14.99 -12.08
C GLU A 703 1.47 14.64 -11.02
N GLY A 704 1.15 13.70 -10.10
CA GLY A 704 2.08 13.30 -9.05
C GLY A 704 1.66 12.04 -8.31
N GLY A 705 2.62 11.44 -7.58
CA GLY A 705 2.34 10.30 -6.68
C GLY A 705 1.69 10.75 -5.38
N VAL A 706 0.67 10.04 -4.92
CA VAL A 706 -0.02 10.29 -3.63
C VAL A 706 0.31 9.18 -2.64
N ALA A 707 0.32 7.96 -3.13
CA ALA A 707 0.69 6.76 -2.37
C ALA A 707 1.39 5.76 -3.29
N ALA A 708 1.91 4.68 -2.74
CA ALA A 708 2.49 3.63 -3.56
C ALA A 708 1.44 3.04 -4.50
N GLY A 709 1.72 3.04 -5.80
CA GLY A 709 0.80 2.56 -6.83
C GLY A 709 -0.43 3.46 -7.07
N VAL A 710 -0.48 4.67 -6.48
CA VAL A 710 -1.57 5.63 -6.69
C VAL A 710 -1.00 6.95 -7.19
N ARG A 711 -1.48 7.38 -8.35
CA ARG A 711 -1.15 8.65 -8.99
C ARG A 711 -2.34 9.59 -8.92
N ARG A 712 -2.08 10.88 -8.90
CA ARG A 712 -3.08 11.94 -8.91
C ARG A 712 -2.91 12.81 -10.13
N ILE A 713 -3.99 13.08 -10.83
CA ILE A 713 -4.09 14.16 -11.81
C ILE A 713 -5.03 15.23 -11.27
N GLU A 714 -4.60 16.48 -11.38
CA GLU A 714 -5.45 17.64 -11.18
C GLU A 714 -5.67 18.30 -12.53
N ALA A 715 -6.90 18.70 -12.80
CA ALA A 715 -7.27 19.36 -14.05
C ALA A 715 -8.40 20.36 -13.82
N VAL A 716 -8.61 21.20 -14.82
CA VAL A 716 -9.63 22.25 -14.83
C VAL A 716 -10.35 22.28 -16.17
N THR A 717 -11.57 22.87 -16.20
CA THR A 717 -12.36 22.99 -17.43
C THR A 717 -12.84 24.41 -17.68
N GLY A 718 -13.34 24.66 -18.89
CA GLY A 718 -14.04 25.86 -19.26
C GLY A 718 -13.24 27.14 -19.02
N THR A 719 -13.84 28.12 -18.37
CA THR A 719 -13.22 29.43 -18.12
C THR A 719 -11.93 29.34 -17.33
N LYS A 720 -11.85 28.42 -16.36
CA LYS A 720 -10.64 28.23 -15.54
C LYS A 720 -9.45 27.77 -16.37
N ALA A 721 -9.69 26.85 -17.30
CA ALA A 721 -8.66 26.38 -18.22
C ALA A 721 -8.16 27.51 -19.14
N ILE A 722 -9.06 28.37 -19.59
CA ILE A 722 -8.70 29.58 -20.38
C ILE A 722 -7.84 30.55 -19.56
N GLU A 723 -8.22 30.82 -18.29
CA GLU A 723 -7.43 31.69 -17.39
C GLU A 723 -6.00 31.19 -17.20
N ILE A 724 -5.81 29.87 -16.99
CA ILE A 724 -4.49 29.26 -16.82
C ILE A 724 -3.68 29.39 -18.12
N THR A 725 -4.29 29.13 -19.27
CA THR A 725 -3.62 29.26 -20.57
C THR A 725 -3.19 30.69 -20.83
N GLN A 726 -4.08 31.67 -20.56
CA GLN A 726 -3.77 33.09 -20.69
C GLN A 726 -2.68 33.54 -19.71
N LYS A 727 -2.64 32.98 -18.50
CA LYS A 727 -1.55 33.25 -17.56
C LYS A 727 -0.23 32.77 -18.10
N ALA A 728 -0.16 31.54 -18.62
CA ALA A 728 1.05 31.00 -19.23
C ALA A 728 1.54 31.86 -20.40
N ASP A 729 0.63 32.33 -21.26
CA ASP A 729 0.96 33.27 -22.35
C ASP A 729 1.51 34.58 -21.81
N ARG A 730 0.92 35.16 -20.76
CA ARG A 730 1.45 36.41 -20.12
C ARG A 730 2.85 36.20 -19.54
N ASP A 731 3.08 35.08 -18.87
CA ASP A 731 4.37 34.75 -18.27
C ASP A 731 5.45 34.63 -19.36
N ILE A 732 5.15 33.91 -20.45
CA ILE A 732 6.04 33.78 -21.63
C ILE A 732 6.33 35.17 -22.26
N ASN A 733 5.32 36.00 -22.45
CA ASN A 733 5.49 37.33 -22.99
C ASN A 733 6.35 38.21 -22.06
N THR A 734 6.20 38.08 -20.76
CA THR A 734 7.02 38.79 -19.77
C THR A 734 8.48 38.36 -19.86
N ILE A 735 8.74 37.03 -19.94
CA ILE A 735 10.09 36.48 -20.14
C ILE A 735 10.70 36.98 -21.43
N ASN A 736 9.94 36.97 -22.53
CA ASN A 736 10.38 37.54 -23.81
C ASN A 736 10.76 39.03 -23.70
N GLY A 737 9.97 39.81 -22.97
CA GLY A 737 10.29 41.22 -22.69
C GLY A 737 11.61 41.39 -21.94
N LEU A 738 11.86 40.57 -20.89
CA LEU A 738 13.10 40.61 -20.13
C LEU A 738 14.31 40.22 -20.98
N LEU A 739 14.15 39.18 -21.82
CA LEU A 739 15.22 38.68 -22.69
C LEU A 739 15.39 39.47 -23.99
N LYS A 740 14.50 40.45 -24.27
CA LYS A 740 14.40 41.14 -25.57
C LYS A 740 14.32 40.13 -26.73
N ALA A 741 13.53 39.07 -26.54
CA ALA A 741 13.34 37.99 -27.50
C ALA A 741 12.05 38.15 -28.29
N GLN A 742 11.98 37.63 -29.51
CA GLN A 742 10.72 37.38 -30.20
C GLN A 742 10.04 36.11 -29.65
N LYS A 743 8.75 35.93 -29.91
CA LYS A 743 7.93 34.86 -29.29
C LYS A 743 8.46 33.45 -29.58
N ASP A 744 9.05 33.24 -30.73
CA ASP A 744 9.64 31.98 -31.19
C ASP A 744 11.11 31.74 -30.75
N GLN A 745 11.74 32.78 -30.17
CA GLN A 745 13.15 32.76 -29.76
C GLN A 745 13.34 32.65 -28.24
N THR A 746 12.26 32.47 -27.48
CA THR A 746 12.30 32.43 -26.00
C THR A 746 13.30 31.38 -25.50
N LEU A 747 13.19 30.16 -25.98
CA LEU A 747 14.03 29.05 -25.55
C LEU A 747 15.50 29.27 -25.87
N GLU A 748 15.81 29.68 -27.14
CA GLU A 748 17.17 29.99 -27.60
C GLU A 748 17.82 31.05 -26.72
N LYS A 749 17.07 32.12 -26.35
CA LYS A 749 17.60 33.18 -25.51
C LYS A 749 17.81 32.79 -24.06
N VAL A 750 16.98 31.91 -23.51
CA VAL A 750 17.18 31.35 -22.18
C VAL A 750 18.41 30.47 -22.16
N GLU A 751 18.59 29.58 -23.14
CA GLU A 751 19.76 28.74 -23.30
C GLU A 751 21.05 29.55 -23.40
N ALA A 752 21.06 30.59 -24.28
CA ALA A 752 22.18 31.49 -24.41
C ALA A 752 22.52 32.25 -23.10
N LEU A 753 21.50 32.60 -22.28
CA LEU A 753 21.72 33.23 -20.99
C LEU A 753 22.35 32.27 -19.99
N VAL A 754 21.91 31.00 -19.94
CA VAL A 754 22.48 29.96 -19.09
C VAL A 754 23.93 29.70 -19.46
N ASP A 755 24.24 29.57 -20.76
CA ASP A 755 25.60 29.35 -21.26
C ASP A 755 26.51 30.55 -20.94
N THR A 756 26.00 31.78 -21.14
CA THR A 756 26.73 33.01 -20.79
C THR A 756 27.05 33.06 -19.29
N THR A 757 26.08 32.73 -18.44
CA THR A 757 26.26 32.72 -16.99
C THR A 757 27.33 31.71 -16.57
N SER A 758 27.29 30.50 -17.13
CA SER A 758 28.28 29.45 -16.92
C SER A 758 29.69 29.88 -17.38
N SER A 759 29.77 30.51 -18.55
CA SER A 759 31.02 31.06 -19.09
C SER A 759 31.60 32.16 -18.20
N LEU A 760 30.76 33.09 -17.76
CA LEU A 760 31.17 34.16 -16.83
C LEU A 760 31.67 33.61 -15.49
N GLN A 761 31.04 32.61 -14.93
CA GLN A 761 31.51 31.98 -13.72
C GLN A 761 32.91 31.36 -13.87
N LYS A 762 33.17 30.68 -14.99
CA LYS A 762 34.50 30.15 -15.31
C LYS A 762 35.54 31.25 -15.50
N GLN A 763 35.18 32.35 -16.14
CA GLN A 763 36.08 33.51 -16.30
C GLN A 763 36.42 34.15 -14.94
N ILE A 764 35.41 34.30 -14.06
CA ILE A 764 35.65 34.81 -12.69
C ILE A 764 36.60 33.91 -11.93
N GLU A 765 36.43 32.59 -12.02
CA GLU A 765 37.34 31.65 -11.36
C GLU A 765 38.77 31.77 -11.93
N GLN A 766 38.94 31.88 -13.25
CA GLN A 766 40.24 32.06 -13.88
C GLN A 766 40.89 33.40 -13.49
N LEU A 767 40.10 34.49 -13.44
CA LEU A 767 40.62 35.79 -13.03
C LEU A 767 41.05 35.76 -11.55
N ASN A 768 40.26 35.11 -10.67
CA ASN A 768 40.62 34.95 -9.26
C ASN A 768 41.90 34.14 -9.08
N GLN A 769 42.10 33.07 -9.90
CA GLN A 769 43.33 32.29 -9.88
C GLN A 769 44.54 33.13 -10.34
N LYS A 770 44.40 33.92 -11.39
CA LYS A 770 45.48 34.84 -11.88
C LYS A 770 45.77 35.87 -10.80
N LEU A 771 44.77 36.50 -10.20
CA LEU A 771 44.95 37.48 -9.11
C LEU A 771 45.73 36.86 -7.93
N ALA A 772 45.31 35.65 -7.46
CA ALA A 772 46.03 34.92 -6.42
C ALA A 772 47.47 34.63 -6.79
N SER A 773 47.75 34.30 -8.07
CA SER A 773 49.13 34.04 -8.50
C SER A 773 50.03 35.30 -8.54
N PHE A 774 49.46 36.47 -8.90
CA PHE A 774 50.18 37.76 -8.82
C PHE A 774 50.44 38.16 -7.36
N GLN A 775 49.41 38.08 -6.50
CA GLN A 775 49.58 38.36 -5.06
C GLN A 775 50.61 37.40 -4.43
N ALA A 776 50.58 36.10 -4.77
CA ALA A 776 51.60 35.17 -4.30
C ALA A 776 53.04 35.58 -4.66
N ALA A 777 53.22 36.11 -5.89
CA ALA A 777 54.54 36.60 -6.32
C ALA A 777 55.01 37.83 -5.51
N GLU A 778 54.11 38.73 -5.20
CA GLU A 778 54.40 39.93 -4.36
C GLU A 778 54.76 39.54 -2.91
N LEU A 779 54.00 38.57 -2.33
CA LEU A 779 54.26 38.10 -0.98
C LEU A 779 55.59 37.42 -0.78
N LEU A 780 56.20 36.84 -1.83
CA LEU A 780 57.53 36.25 -1.75
C LEU A 780 58.63 37.27 -1.42
N SER A 781 58.41 38.54 -1.71
CA SER A 781 59.36 39.62 -1.31
C SER A 781 59.38 39.88 0.20
N GLN A 782 58.36 39.37 0.93
CA GLN A 782 58.23 39.54 2.39
C GLN A 782 58.75 38.33 3.19
N VAL A 783 59.37 37.37 2.51
CA VAL A 783 59.93 36.18 3.17
C VAL A 783 61.19 36.60 4.01
N GLN A 784 61.19 36.14 5.24
CA GLN A 784 62.22 36.39 6.25
C GLN A 784 62.85 35.08 6.67
N THR A 785 64.09 35.15 7.21
CA THR A 785 64.70 33.96 7.82
C THR A 785 64.60 34.10 9.35
N LEU A 786 63.79 33.24 9.97
CA LEU A 786 63.58 33.17 11.40
C LEU A 786 64.08 31.83 11.94
N ALA A 787 65.02 31.87 12.89
CA ALA A 787 65.66 30.68 13.49
C ALA A 787 66.22 29.71 12.42
N GLY A 788 66.82 30.26 11.32
CA GLY A 788 67.35 29.45 10.20
C GLY A 788 66.31 28.87 9.21
N ARG A 789 65.06 29.27 9.32
CA ARG A 789 63.91 28.78 8.47
C ARG A 789 63.36 29.90 7.60
N GLN A 790 63.11 29.70 6.35
CA GLN A 790 62.36 30.63 5.53
C GLN A 790 60.92 30.72 6.06
N THR A 791 60.48 31.94 6.40
CA THR A 791 59.17 32.17 7.04
C THR A 791 58.49 33.35 6.36
N LEU A 792 57.25 33.12 5.98
CA LEU A 792 56.34 34.19 5.51
C LEU A 792 55.18 34.32 6.47
N ILE A 793 55.05 35.51 7.06
CA ILE A 793 53.93 35.87 7.93
C ILE A 793 53.34 37.15 7.36
N THR A 794 52.09 37.09 6.91
CA THR A 794 51.47 38.30 6.34
C THR A 794 49.95 38.27 6.47
N THR A 795 49.39 39.48 6.40
CA THR A 795 47.93 39.70 6.39
C THR A 795 47.49 40.21 5.03
N VAL A 796 46.45 39.64 4.47
CA VAL A 796 45.86 40.05 3.20
C VAL A 796 44.44 40.56 3.44
N GLN A 797 44.12 41.74 2.89
CA GLN A 797 42.79 42.37 3.05
C GLN A 797 41.82 41.85 1.98
N ASN A 798 40.50 41.88 2.32
CA ASN A 798 39.40 41.51 1.45
C ASN A 798 39.55 40.07 0.87
N MET A 799 39.87 39.11 1.74
CA MET A 799 40.12 37.74 1.33
C MET A 799 39.40 36.74 2.22
N ASP A 800 38.48 35.99 1.61
CA ASP A 800 37.76 34.88 2.25
C ASP A 800 38.64 33.64 2.44
N ALA A 801 38.17 32.67 3.18
CA ALA A 801 38.90 31.44 3.49
C ALA A 801 39.30 30.63 2.23
N LYS A 802 38.45 30.60 1.18
CA LYS A 802 38.71 29.87 -0.08
C LYS A 802 39.79 30.54 -0.89
N SER A 803 39.71 31.86 -1.04
CA SER A 803 40.69 32.67 -1.74
C SER A 803 42.04 32.67 -1.03
N LEU A 804 42.05 32.75 0.32
CA LEU A 804 43.25 32.65 1.11
C LEU A 804 43.96 31.31 0.94
N ARG A 805 43.21 30.23 0.82
CA ARG A 805 43.77 28.90 0.53
C ARG A 805 44.43 28.85 -0.83
N ASN A 806 43.78 29.38 -1.86
CA ASN A 806 44.33 29.44 -3.22
C ASN A 806 45.63 30.26 -3.25
N LEU A 807 45.66 31.39 -2.56
CA LEU A 807 46.84 32.22 -2.40
C LEU A 807 47.96 31.46 -1.70
N HIS A 808 47.61 30.79 -0.55
CA HIS A 808 48.56 29.98 0.21
C HIS A 808 49.17 28.85 -0.69
N ASP A 809 48.36 28.13 -1.45
CA ASP A 809 48.81 27.06 -2.33
C ASP A 809 49.71 27.61 -3.46
N GLY A 810 49.41 28.82 -3.94
CA GLY A 810 50.24 29.55 -4.89
C GLY A 810 51.60 29.99 -4.32
N VAL A 811 51.66 30.43 -3.05
CA VAL A 811 52.91 30.76 -2.34
C VAL A 811 53.69 29.47 -2.05
N LYS A 812 53.03 28.43 -1.55
CA LYS A 812 53.64 27.16 -1.19
C LYS A 812 54.31 26.47 -2.38
N SER A 813 53.71 26.58 -3.59
CA SER A 813 54.30 26.02 -4.81
C SER A 813 55.60 26.70 -5.23
N LYS A 814 55.89 27.88 -4.73
CA LYS A 814 57.11 28.67 -5.03
C LYS A 814 58.10 28.75 -3.86
N LEU A 815 57.67 28.33 -2.67
CA LEU A 815 58.47 28.37 -1.45
C LEU A 815 58.38 26.99 -0.75
N GLU A 816 59.19 26.03 -1.22
CA GLU A 816 59.02 24.60 -0.87
C GLU A 816 59.44 24.29 0.57
N ASN A 817 60.45 24.89 1.10
CA ASN A 817 60.99 24.55 2.43
C ASN A 817 60.84 25.71 3.42
N ALA A 818 59.58 26.05 3.76
CA ALA A 818 59.23 27.22 4.57
C ALA A 818 58.12 26.99 5.61
N VAL A 819 58.01 27.95 6.50
CA VAL A 819 56.83 28.16 7.33
C VAL A 819 56.03 29.30 6.72
N ILE A 820 54.77 29.04 6.34
CA ILE A 820 53.90 30.05 5.74
C ILE A 820 52.69 30.25 6.65
N VAL A 821 52.44 31.48 7.06
CA VAL A 821 51.27 31.86 7.86
C VAL A 821 50.61 33.06 7.18
N LEU A 822 49.39 32.83 6.70
CA LEU A 822 48.59 33.88 6.06
C LEU A 822 47.33 34.13 6.88
N ALA A 823 47.01 35.41 7.09
CA ALA A 823 45.73 35.83 7.66
C ALA A 823 44.93 36.61 6.59
N GLY A 824 43.78 36.15 6.23
CA GLY A 824 42.84 36.84 5.34
C GLY A 824 41.78 37.60 6.16
N VAL A 825 41.62 38.87 5.93
CA VAL A 825 40.64 39.73 6.62
C VAL A 825 39.52 40.05 5.65
N GLU A 826 38.31 39.71 6.02
CA GLU A 826 37.10 40.07 5.26
C GLU A 826 36.00 40.52 6.21
N GLY A 827 35.67 41.83 6.17
CA GLY A 827 34.76 42.46 7.12
C GLY A 827 35.21 42.24 8.57
N ASP A 828 34.36 41.67 9.40
CA ASP A 828 34.63 41.40 10.83
C ASP A 828 35.24 40.01 11.08
N LYS A 829 35.68 39.30 10.04
CA LYS A 829 36.21 37.94 10.16
C LYS A 829 37.66 37.87 9.69
N VAL A 830 38.40 37.04 10.39
CA VAL A 830 39.77 36.66 10.04
C VAL A 830 39.81 35.17 9.71
N SER A 831 40.23 34.83 8.52
CA SER A 831 40.56 33.48 8.10
C SER A 831 42.08 33.25 8.25
N LEU A 832 42.49 32.15 8.86
CA LEU A 832 43.87 31.83 9.14
C LEU A 832 44.26 30.53 8.40
N ILE A 833 45.43 30.51 7.78
CA ILE A 833 46.03 29.31 7.22
C ILE A 833 47.53 29.28 7.52
N ALA A 834 48.02 28.14 7.95
CA ALA A 834 49.45 27.94 8.16
C ALA A 834 49.90 26.61 7.52
N SER A 835 51.10 26.63 6.92
CA SER A 835 51.77 25.41 6.55
C SER A 835 53.23 25.39 7.00
N VAL A 836 53.73 24.22 7.31
CA VAL A 836 55.08 23.98 7.80
C VAL A 836 55.70 22.87 6.91
N ALA A 837 56.86 23.12 6.38
CA ALA A 837 57.59 22.12 5.57
C ALA A 837 57.88 20.88 6.44
N LYS A 838 57.89 19.69 5.81
CA LYS A 838 58.02 18.40 6.52
C LYS A 838 59.31 18.36 7.40
N ASP A 839 60.37 18.97 6.96
CA ASP A 839 61.66 19.01 7.68
C ASP A 839 61.59 19.79 9.00
N PHE A 840 60.59 20.68 9.14
CA PHE A 840 60.42 21.49 10.32
C PHE A 840 59.25 21.02 11.26
N THR A 841 58.47 20.02 10.84
CA THR A 841 57.32 19.53 11.59
C THR A 841 57.67 18.89 12.93
N ALA A 842 58.92 18.46 13.12
CA ALA A 842 59.41 17.94 14.41
C ALA A 842 59.54 19.01 15.48
N SER A 843 59.83 20.27 15.11
CA SER A 843 60.03 21.41 16.02
C SER A 843 58.81 22.34 16.05
N ILE A 844 58.10 22.54 14.95
CA ILE A 844 56.93 23.39 14.82
C ILE A 844 55.85 22.68 14.03
N LYS A 845 54.59 22.74 14.49
CA LYS A 845 53.44 22.16 13.77
C LYS A 845 52.48 23.26 13.34
N ALA A 846 51.97 23.19 12.09
CA ALA A 846 50.97 24.14 11.58
C ALA A 846 49.72 24.21 12.48
N GLY A 847 49.29 23.07 13.05
CA GLY A 847 48.18 23.00 14.00
C GLY A 847 48.41 23.82 15.26
N ASP A 848 49.64 23.87 15.78
CA ASP A 848 49.97 24.64 16.99
C ASP A 848 49.99 26.14 16.69
N ILE A 849 50.50 26.54 15.49
CA ILE A 849 50.46 27.95 15.04
C ILE A 849 49.00 28.45 14.94
N ILE A 850 48.15 27.71 14.25
CA ILE A 850 46.76 28.09 14.07
C ILE A 850 45.99 28.07 15.38
N LYS A 851 46.26 27.09 16.26
CA LYS A 851 45.64 27.03 17.58
C LYS A 851 46.03 28.22 18.42
N HIS A 852 47.30 28.61 18.43
CA HIS A 852 47.79 29.81 19.15
C HIS A 852 47.07 31.06 18.61
N LEU A 853 47.14 31.36 17.34
CA LEU A 853 46.51 32.53 16.74
C LEU A 853 44.99 32.55 16.98
N ALA A 854 44.32 31.45 16.74
CA ALA A 854 42.87 31.39 16.92
C ALA A 854 42.44 31.55 18.38
N THR A 855 43.21 31.02 19.34
CA THR A 855 42.90 31.15 20.77
C THR A 855 43.07 32.59 21.23
N GLU A 856 44.18 33.27 20.88
CA GLU A 856 44.44 34.67 21.22
C GLU A 856 43.40 35.64 20.64
N LEU A 857 42.85 35.29 19.48
CA LEU A 857 41.83 36.09 18.78
C LEU A 857 40.40 35.71 19.17
N GLY A 858 40.19 34.71 20.05
CA GLY A 858 38.86 34.27 20.45
C GLY A 858 38.13 33.43 19.41
N GLY A 859 38.86 32.77 18.51
CA GLY A 859 38.37 31.92 17.42
C GLY A 859 38.63 30.46 17.69
N LYS A 860 38.52 29.65 16.61
CA LYS A 860 38.80 28.20 16.60
C LYS A 860 39.64 27.81 15.39
N GLY A 861 40.55 26.87 15.54
CA GLY A 861 41.30 26.35 14.43
C GLY A 861 42.17 25.16 14.81
N GLY A 862 42.70 24.47 13.82
CA GLY A 862 43.55 23.30 13.96
C GLY A 862 43.79 22.61 12.62
N GLY A 863 44.52 21.53 12.66
CA GLY A 863 44.82 20.74 11.44
C GLY A 863 45.97 19.77 11.67
N LYS A 864 46.53 19.31 10.57
CA LYS A 864 47.69 18.38 10.54
C LYS A 864 48.99 19.13 10.88
N PRO A 865 50.10 18.42 11.21
CA PRO A 865 51.40 19.05 11.46
C PRO A 865 51.93 19.91 10.32
N ASP A 866 51.60 19.57 9.09
CA ASP A 866 52.07 20.22 7.87
C ASP A 866 51.12 21.28 7.30
N LEU A 867 49.81 21.23 7.65
CA LEU A 867 48.82 22.20 7.18
C LEU A 867 47.68 22.33 8.19
N ALA A 868 47.32 23.55 8.54
CA ALA A 868 46.22 23.85 9.43
C ALA A 868 45.47 25.11 9.01
N GLN A 869 44.20 25.19 9.42
CA GLN A 869 43.32 26.33 9.13
C GLN A 869 42.51 26.70 10.35
N GLY A 870 42.10 27.96 10.41
CA GLY A 870 41.29 28.49 11.51
C GLY A 870 40.53 29.73 11.11
N GLY A 871 39.68 30.19 12.01
CA GLY A 871 38.98 31.46 11.87
C GLY A 871 38.77 32.13 13.22
N ALA A 872 38.73 33.43 13.21
CA ALA A 872 38.55 34.26 14.40
C ALA A 872 37.78 35.54 14.06
N PRO A 873 37.14 36.22 15.00
CA PRO A 873 36.64 37.59 14.77
C PRO A 873 37.81 38.58 14.65
N LEU A 874 37.68 39.58 13.78
CA LEU A 874 38.58 40.68 13.73
C LEU A 874 38.37 41.56 14.99
N ASN A 875 39.40 41.70 15.83
CA ASN A 875 39.33 42.47 17.06
C ASN A 875 40.58 43.32 17.21
N GLU A 876 40.58 44.20 18.22
CA GLU A 876 41.70 45.14 18.50
C GLU A 876 43.03 44.39 18.75
N LYS A 877 43.00 43.13 19.15
CA LYS A 877 44.20 42.33 19.40
C LYS A 877 44.84 41.77 18.12
N PHE A 878 44.19 41.80 16.99
CA PHE A 878 44.62 41.15 15.76
C PHE A 878 46.04 41.60 15.34
N ALA A 879 46.27 42.92 15.28
CA ALA A 879 47.57 43.46 14.86
C ALA A 879 48.71 43.05 15.81
N THR A 880 48.46 43.07 17.13
CA THR A 880 49.43 42.67 18.14
C THR A 880 49.74 41.19 18.06
N VAL A 881 48.71 40.33 17.96
CA VAL A 881 48.87 38.87 17.89
C VAL A 881 49.66 38.46 16.62
N MET A 882 49.40 39.10 15.48
CA MET A 882 50.17 38.85 14.25
C MET A 882 51.61 39.33 14.33
N ALA A 883 51.91 40.43 15.04
CA ALA A 883 53.28 40.95 15.29
C ALA A 883 54.05 40.03 16.26
N ASP A 884 53.41 39.59 17.35
CA ASP A 884 53.99 38.72 18.37
C ASP A 884 54.28 37.30 17.84
N LEU A 885 53.63 36.88 16.77
CA LEU A 885 53.82 35.55 16.15
C LEU A 885 55.27 35.33 15.71
N THR A 886 55.93 36.37 15.24
CA THR A 886 57.35 36.30 14.86
C THR A 886 58.24 35.87 16.04
N ALA A 887 58.10 36.54 17.18
CA ALA A 887 58.83 36.19 18.42
C ALA A 887 58.43 34.82 18.95
N TRP A 888 57.14 34.47 18.84
CA TRP A 888 56.67 33.14 19.26
C TRP A 888 57.26 32.01 18.38
N LEU A 889 57.44 32.23 17.07
CA LEU A 889 58.06 31.27 16.17
C LEU A 889 59.57 31.14 16.35
N GLU A 890 60.24 32.23 16.76
CA GLU A 890 61.69 32.22 17.07
C GLU A 890 61.98 31.43 18.33
N ALA A 891 61.07 31.46 19.30
CA ALA A 891 61.19 30.75 20.58
C ALA A 891 60.95 29.23 20.47
N LYS A 892 60.50 28.74 19.30
CA LYS A 892 60.22 27.33 19.01
C LYS A 892 61.27 26.72 18.07
#